data_6083873804351dd41f11d256930dced7
#
_entry.id   6083873804351dd41f11d256930dced7
#
_cell.length_a   1.000
_cell.length_b   1.000
_cell.length_c   1.000
_cell.angle_alpha   90.00
_cell.angle_beta   90.00
_cell.angle_gamma   90.00
#
_symmetry.space_group_name_H-M   'P 1'
#
loop_
_entity.id
_entity.type
_entity.pdbx_description
1 polymer ?
#
loop_
_entity_poly.entity_id
_entity_poly.type
_entity_poly.pdbx_seq_one_letter_code
_entity_poly.pdbx_strand_id
1 'polypeptide(L)'
;MRRRTFMAATAGGAASAGLLGHRSTALADTPTDHDRLIRNFVEIQAGTAASNAHPSARAKVNALVNTARSRIADLDPAAANGVFRALPLGTSDPNITATFLRLSEIALATVLPGAPADLFGNTELQERVIAAVATVQQRWLANQSAGYCGNWFNWEIGYPTHLAKILAYLAPLFRTQHRDLLLGLVATMDEYLRAGRDGDVDLESRFHTGANLADITGNRIIQGAVLGDTARIEKAVSDGATVYATVDPYHLVHGVTDGHYADGSFIQHASVAYTGSYGKILLQRSVQTIKVLQGTAWDATATLVPIVNRWVAEGFAPVIYEGWMMESVKGRGVSRTTSGYTDVVGVIESAADLAYYLPGSDGEAMKAWVKYLAAVTRVTVNTAGFVSPLSILRYLDILADQSVVAKNLVAEVSTHAFNAMERNVHLRPGYGFSLSRSSERISKYEYMSGENLRPWFSGDGAHQLYLSGQNQSQAFGVDEQVVVSPYGRPGTSAPVEERGTIPELYGVLWYDNPEQGFTSSSVSQNEYVYFPLGTNQHSGGAALGNYATASLVLSDDAARLAAQRGQLPPDFVSYANAQGSRSWFMFDDEIVVLSAGIGDRTRAVTSTVDARIAATGDRVSVQGGARGGAVGVGAHQGLDWAHWHNATTGAQVGYRYLSPTDAEVSLATRSGTHRDVRTGSAATAVTKQVFSLGSVTPAGRFASYAWMLLPGASAAQTAAARPIEVVTNSTVAQAVRHTGLGLTMINTYDGRSHQVAGLRVKGAASVVVHDQGSSVQVAVSDPVFNQRSITVEIDGRFAAAGSDDTVSIDAKPNKTRLEVNTFRSHGASHVATLQKR
;
A
#
# COMPACT_ATOMS: atom_id res chain seq x y z
N MET A 1 -27.46 -36.72 -9.58
CA MET A 1 -28.23 -36.90 -10.84
C MET A 1 -29.09 -35.69 -11.10
N ARG A 2 -28.94 -35.13 -12.22
CA ARG A 2 -29.64 -34.14 -13.07
C ARG A 2 -28.79 -32.91 -13.32
N ARG A 3 -28.06 -32.96 -14.45
CA ARG A 3 -27.53 -31.84 -15.19
C ARG A 3 -28.68 -30.93 -15.64
N ARG A 4 -28.57 -29.64 -15.41
CA ARG A 4 -29.29 -28.63 -16.18
C ARG A 4 -28.25 -27.66 -16.76
N THR A 5 -28.12 -27.75 -18.05
CA THR A 5 -27.46 -26.85 -18.96
C THR A 5 -28.15 -25.50 -18.88
N PHE A 6 -27.42 -24.45 -18.57
CA PHE A 6 -27.85 -23.05 -18.81
C PHE A 6 -26.89 -22.43 -19.81
N MET A 7 -27.45 -22.04 -20.94
CA MET A 7 -26.75 -21.24 -21.93
C MET A 7 -26.45 -19.87 -21.30
N ALA A 8 -25.18 -19.50 -21.31
CA ALA A 8 -24.72 -18.18 -20.93
C ALA A 8 -24.80 -17.27 -22.13
N ALA A 9 -25.38 -16.09 -21.93
CA ALA A 9 -25.21 -14.96 -22.82
C ALA A 9 -23.85 -14.35 -22.55
N THR A 10 -22.96 -14.47 -23.52
CA THR A 10 -21.63 -13.85 -23.53
C THR A 10 -21.74 -12.40 -23.98
N ALA A 11 -21.49 -11.50 -23.04
CA ALA A 11 -21.00 -10.14 -23.39
C ALA A 11 -20.29 -9.58 -22.15
N GLY A 12 -18.96 -9.48 -22.19
CA GLY A 12 -18.20 -8.73 -21.19
C GLY A 12 -16.85 -9.29 -20.72
N GLY A 13 -16.36 -10.39 -21.30
CA GLY A 13 -15.14 -11.00 -20.80
C GLY A 13 -13.94 -11.07 -21.77
N ALA A 14 -13.94 -10.28 -22.84
CA ALA A 14 -12.95 -10.44 -23.93
C ALA A 14 -11.91 -9.31 -24.02
N ALA A 15 -11.82 -8.41 -23.06
CA ALA A 15 -10.94 -7.24 -23.19
C ALA A 15 -9.50 -7.46 -22.66
N SER A 16 -9.25 -8.45 -21.82
CA SER A 16 -7.91 -8.65 -21.24
C SER A 16 -7.04 -9.69 -21.95
N ALA A 17 -7.64 -10.61 -22.68
CA ALA A 17 -6.87 -11.60 -23.46
C ALA A 17 -6.53 -11.14 -24.89
N GLY A 18 -7.15 -10.07 -25.38
CA GLY A 18 -6.94 -9.52 -26.73
C GLY A 18 -5.80 -8.52 -26.87
N LEU A 19 -5.16 -8.11 -25.77
CA LEU A 19 -4.23 -6.99 -25.80
C LEU A 19 -2.81 -7.33 -26.24
N LEU A 20 -2.42 -8.60 -26.25
CA LEU A 20 -1.11 -9.05 -26.75
C LEU A 20 -1.20 -10.11 -27.86
N GLY A 21 -2.41 -10.50 -28.28
CA GLY A 21 -2.65 -11.66 -29.14
C GLY A 21 -2.71 -11.40 -30.65
N HIS A 22 -2.46 -10.21 -31.19
CA HIS A 22 -2.57 -9.96 -32.61
C HIS A 22 -1.33 -9.30 -33.21
N ARG A 23 -0.22 -10.01 -33.21
CA ARG A 23 0.83 -9.93 -34.24
C ARG A 23 1.62 -11.23 -34.30
N SER A 24 0.95 -12.36 -34.41
CA SER A 24 1.62 -13.59 -34.80
C SER A 24 1.39 -13.84 -36.29
N THR A 25 2.06 -13.08 -37.10
CA THR A 25 2.50 -13.55 -38.44
C THR A 25 3.83 -12.89 -38.73
N ALA A 26 4.89 -13.66 -38.47
CA ALA A 26 6.16 -13.55 -39.14
C ALA A 26 6.81 -12.15 -39.17
N LEU A 27 7.21 -11.62 -38.02
CA LEU A 27 8.50 -10.97 -37.95
C LEU A 27 9.44 -12.01 -37.36
N ALA A 28 10.29 -12.60 -38.21
CA ALA A 28 11.30 -13.53 -37.76
C ALA A 28 12.07 -12.91 -36.59
N ASP A 29 12.24 -13.71 -35.55
CA ASP A 29 13.17 -13.46 -34.48
C ASP A 29 14.50 -12.97 -35.04
N THR A 30 14.79 -11.69 -34.87
CA THR A 30 16.04 -11.14 -35.37
C THR A 30 16.99 -11.04 -34.18
N PRO A 31 18.26 -11.54 -34.31
CA PRO A 31 19.30 -11.36 -33.29
C PRO A 31 19.44 -9.92 -32.85
N THR A 32 19.02 -8.97 -33.69
CA THR A 32 18.95 -7.53 -33.41
C THR A 32 17.99 -7.17 -32.30
N ASP A 33 16.85 -7.87 -32.13
CA ASP A 33 15.88 -7.57 -31.05
C ASP A 33 16.36 -8.07 -29.68
N HIS A 34 16.98 -9.24 -29.63
CA HIS A 34 17.64 -9.73 -28.41
C HIS A 34 18.75 -8.78 -27.96
N ASP A 35 19.60 -8.30 -28.90
CA ASP A 35 20.67 -7.38 -28.57
C ASP A 35 20.14 -6.00 -28.14
N ARG A 36 19.01 -5.58 -28.73
CA ARG A 36 18.32 -4.36 -28.30
C ARG A 36 17.78 -4.46 -26.90
N LEU A 37 17.14 -5.57 -26.52
CA LEU A 37 16.68 -5.81 -25.15
C LEU A 37 17.83 -5.70 -24.15
N ILE A 38 18.96 -6.39 -24.43
CA ILE A 38 20.14 -6.34 -23.57
C ILE A 38 20.67 -4.91 -23.46
N ARG A 39 20.82 -4.22 -24.58
CA ARG A 39 21.28 -2.83 -24.62
C ARG A 39 20.36 -1.91 -23.82
N ASN A 40 19.04 -1.95 -24.06
CA ASN A 40 18.07 -1.16 -23.31
C ASN A 40 18.20 -1.41 -21.81
N PHE A 41 18.30 -2.68 -21.40
CA PHE A 41 18.45 -3.04 -20.00
C PHE A 41 19.75 -2.52 -19.39
N VAL A 42 20.88 -2.66 -20.09
CA VAL A 42 22.20 -2.15 -19.64
C VAL A 42 22.17 -0.63 -19.51
N GLU A 43 21.63 0.09 -20.51
CA GLU A 43 21.52 1.55 -20.48
C GLU A 43 20.62 2.05 -19.32
N ILE A 44 19.57 1.34 -18.99
CA ILE A 44 18.75 1.68 -17.81
C ILE A 44 19.61 1.65 -16.54
N GLN A 45 20.45 0.64 -16.38
CA GLN A 45 21.24 0.45 -15.15
C GLN A 45 22.53 1.28 -15.13
N ALA A 46 23.24 1.31 -16.25
CA ALA A 46 24.57 1.92 -16.38
C ALA A 46 24.53 3.37 -16.90
N GLY A 47 23.42 3.80 -17.49
CA GLY A 47 23.38 5.04 -18.27
C GLY A 47 24.13 4.92 -19.60
N THR A 48 24.29 6.07 -20.28
CA THR A 48 25.07 6.22 -21.50
C THR A 48 26.27 7.10 -21.28
N ALA A 49 27.24 7.15 -22.22
CA ALA A 49 28.35 8.08 -22.13
C ALA A 49 27.87 9.55 -22.01
N ALA A 50 26.83 9.90 -22.76
CA ALA A 50 26.25 11.23 -22.74
C ALA A 50 25.59 11.56 -21.38
N SER A 51 24.74 10.64 -20.83
CA SER A 51 24.08 10.86 -19.54
C SER A 51 25.07 10.95 -18.39
N ASN A 52 26.10 10.11 -18.39
CA ASN A 52 27.04 10.02 -17.29
C ASN A 52 28.11 11.15 -17.31
N ALA A 53 28.34 11.76 -18.49
CA ALA A 53 29.14 12.97 -18.60
C ALA A 53 28.47 14.20 -17.99
N HIS A 54 27.15 14.18 -17.80
CA HIS A 54 26.41 15.29 -17.22
C HIS A 54 26.78 15.50 -15.73
N PRO A 55 27.07 16.74 -15.29
CA PRO A 55 27.51 16.99 -13.91
C PRO A 55 26.59 16.41 -12.83
N SER A 56 25.29 16.43 -13.06
CA SER A 56 24.28 15.96 -12.11
C SER A 56 24.24 14.42 -11.98
N ALA A 57 24.72 13.67 -12.95
CA ALA A 57 24.85 12.21 -12.87
C ALA A 57 26.12 11.77 -12.13
N ARG A 58 27.09 12.68 -11.95
CA ARG A 58 28.41 12.36 -11.36
C ARG A 58 28.32 11.75 -9.98
N ALA A 59 27.44 12.25 -9.12
CA ALA A 59 27.25 11.69 -7.78
C ALA A 59 26.80 10.22 -7.85
N LYS A 60 25.88 9.88 -8.75
CA LYS A 60 25.41 8.50 -8.96
C LYS A 60 26.54 7.62 -9.51
N VAL A 61 27.24 8.07 -10.55
CA VAL A 61 28.37 7.32 -11.14
C VAL A 61 29.45 7.07 -10.10
N ASN A 62 29.85 8.08 -9.32
CA ASN A 62 30.82 7.93 -8.24
C ASN A 62 30.34 6.96 -7.15
N ALA A 63 29.08 6.99 -6.78
CA ALA A 63 28.51 6.04 -5.82
C ALA A 63 28.60 4.59 -6.33
N LEU A 64 28.26 4.34 -7.60
CA LEU A 64 28.37 3.03 -8.22
C LEU A 64 29.85 2.56 -8.27
N VAL A 65 30.77 3.42 -8.65
CA VAL A 65 32.22 3.13 -8.67
C VAL A 65 32.73 2.79 -7.27
N ASN A 66 32.41 3.59 -6.26
CA ASN A 66 32.86 3.38 -4.88
C ASN A 66 32.28 2.07 -4.31
N THR A 67 31.00 1.79 -4.61
CA THR A 67 30.37 0.51 -4.24
C THR A 67 31.13 -0.66 -4.86
N ALA A 68 31.36 -0.64 -6.17
CA ALA A 68 32.08 -1.70 -6.85
C ALA A 68 33.49 -1.92 -6.26
N ARG A 69 34.25 -0.85 -6.01
CA ARG A 69 35.58 -0.95 -5.37
C ARG A 69 35.53 -1.61 -4.00
N SER A 70 34.56 -1.25 -3.19
CA SER A 70 34.33 -1.91 -1.89
C SER A 70 34.05 -3.42 -2.07
N ARG A 71 33.21 -3.78 -3.06
CA ARG A 71 32.90 -5.21 -3.33
C ARG A 71 34.08 -5.97 -3.89
N ILE A 72 34.91 -5.35 -4.74
CA ILE A 72 36.14 -5.94 -5.29
C ILE A 72 37.14 -6.25 -4.16
N ALA A 73 37.26 -5.36 -3.19
CA ALA A 73 38.11 -5.55 -2.02
C ALA A 73 37.65 -6.72 -1.13
N ASP A 74 36.34 -6.97 -1.05
CA ASP A 74 35.75 -8.06 -0.27
C ASP A 74 35.68 -9.40 -1.04
N LEU A 75 35.86 -9.40 -2.37
CA LEU A 75 35.74 -10.58 -3.23
C LEU A 75 36.92 -11.53 -3.01
N ASP A 76 36.64 -12.72 -2.50
CA ASP A 76 37.58 -13.80 -2.24
C ASP A 76 37.01 -15.13 -2.79
N PRO A 77 37.26 -15.45 -4.06
CA PRO A 77 36.76 -16.70 -4.67
C PRO A 77 37.31 -17.97 -3.99
N ALA A 78 38.40 -17.87 -3.26
CA ALA A 78 39.00 -18.98 -2.51
C ALA A 78 38.42 -19.15 -1.09
N ALA A 79 37.48 -18.31 -0.67
CA ALA A 79 36.87 -18.45 0.66
C ALA A 79 36.16 -19.80 0.82
N ALA A 80 36.32 -20.42 1.99
CA ALA A 80 35.80 -21.76 2.24
C ALA A 80 34.28 -21.85 2.15
N ASN A 81 33.53 -20.80 2.59
CA ASN A 81 32.09 -20.80 2.77
C ASN A 81 31.36 -19.75 1.90
N GLY A 82 31.92 -19.39 0.76
CA GLY A 82 31.32 -18.40 -0.11
C GLY A 82 32.35 -17.77 -1.04
N VAL A 83 31.97 -16.67 -1.69
CA VAL A 83 32.87 -15.83 -2.50
C VAL A 83 33.09 -14.45 -1.86
N PHE A 84 32.41 -14.18 -0.76
CA PHE A 84 32.63 -13.03 0.13
C PHE A 84 32.70 -13.52 1.57
N ARG A 85 33.74 -13.14 2.32
CA ARG A 85 33.96 -13.64 3.68
C ARG A 85 32.80 -13.32 4.64
N ALA A 86 32.19 -12.17 4.47
CA ALA A 86 31.06 -11.74 5.31
C ALA A 86 29.69 -12.36 4.92
N LEU A 87 29.63 -13.18 3.87
CA LEU A 87 28.40 -13.78 3.35
C LEU A 87 28.57 -15.30 3.19
N PRO A 88 28.61 -16.07 4.28
CA PRO A 88 28.69 -17.54 4.21
C PRO A 88 27.40 -18.08 3.55
N LEU A 89 27.57 -19.01 2.61
CA LEU A 89 26.51 -19.66 1.87
C LEU A 89 26.18 -21.04 2.46
N GLY A 90 24.97 -21.53 2.19
CA GLY A 90 24.49 -22.85 2.62
C GLY A 90 23.75 -22.87 3.96
N THR A 91 23.77 -21.78 4.74
CA THR A 91 23.13 -21.70 6.07
C THR A 91 22.18 -20.51 6.21
N SER A 92 22.24 -19.56 5.28
CA SER A 92 21.44 -18.34 5.32
C SER A 92 21.06 -17.93 3.90
N ASP A 93 19.80 -18.07 3.57
CA ASP A 93 19.24 -17.71 2.25
C ASP A 93 19.38 -16.22 1.88
N PRO A 94 19.26 -15.22 2.77
CA PRO A 94 19.56 -13.83 2.40
C PRO A 94 20.99 -13.62 1.91
N ASN A 95 21.94 -14.46 2.32
CA ASN A 95 23.33 -14.35 1.88
C ASN A 95 23.50 -14.71 0.39
N ILE A 96 22.64 -15.59 -0.18
CA ILE A 96 22.70 -15.88 -1.62
C ILE A 96 22.29 -14.65 -2.44
N THR A 97 21.20 -14.01 -2.07
CA THR A 97 20.77 -12.75 -2.68
C THR A 97 21.84 -11.66 -2.57
N ALA A 98 22.41 -11.48 -1.36
CA ALA A 98 23.45 -10.47 -1.12
C ALA A 98 24.74 -10.77 -1.90
N THR A 99 25.10 -12.04 -2.08
CA THR A 99 26.25 -12.47 -2.88
C THR A 99 26.09 -12.05 -4.34
N PHE A 100 24.95 -12.38 -4.97
CA PHE A 100 24.68 -12.00 -6.36
C PHE A 100 24.48 -10.48 -6.52
N LEU A 101 23.92 -9.79 -5.53
CA LEU A 101 23.87 -8.33 -5.52
C LEU A 101 25.29 -7.74 -5.62
N ARG A 102 26.22 -8.16 -4.75
CA ARG A 102 27.61 -7.67 -4.76
C ARG A 102 28.33 -7.99 -6.08
N LEU A 103 28.14 -9.20 -6.63
CA LEU A 103 28.72 -9.56 -7.94
C LEU A 103 28.12 -8.70 -9.06
N SER A 104 26.82 -8.42 -9.03
CA SER A 104 26.18 -7.54 -10.03
C SER A 104 26.66 -6.09 -9.93
N GLU A 105 26.96 -5.59 -8.72
CA GLU A 105 27.55 -4.26 -8.50
C GLU A 105 28.96 -4.15 -9.11
N ILE A 106 29.76 -5.20 -9.02
CA ILE A 106 31.07 -5.27 -9.68
C ILE A 106 30.91 -5.33 -11.20
N ALA A 107 30.05 -6.24 -11.71
CA ALA A 107 29.81 -6.39 -13.14
C ALA A 107 29.30 -5.10 -13.77
N LEU A 108 28.39 -4.39 -13.11
CA LEU A 108 27.88 -3.09 -13.56
C LEU A 108 28.99 -2.08 -13.78
N ALA A 109 29.95 -2.00 -12.89
CA ALA A 109 31.07 -1.05 -13.00
C ALA A 109 31.94 -1.29 -14.25
N THR A 110 32.00 -2.54 -14.75
CA THR A 110 32.77 -2.89 -15.97
C THR A 110 32.08 -2.44 -17.26
N VAL A 111 30.80 -2.12 -17.20
CA VAL A 111 30.01 -1.62 -18.35
C VAL A 111 29.48 -0.21 -18.11
N LEU A 112 29.86 0.47 -17.02
CA LEU A 112 29.40 1.79 -16.61
C LEU A 112 30.19 2.88 -17.37
N PRO A 113 29.62 3.58 -18.36
CA PRO A 113 30.30 4.67 -19.02
C PRO A 113 30.69 5.78 -18.04
N GLY A 114 31.95 6.24 -18.11
CA GLY A 114 32.49 7.24 -17.18
C GLY A 114 33.11 6.65 -15.89
N ALA A 115 33.05 5.34 -15.70
CA ALA A 115 33.88 4.71 -14.66
C ALA A 115 35.39 4.77 -15.07
N PRO A 116 36.32 4.77 -14.09
CA PRO A 116 37.76 4.74 -14.38
C PRO A 116 38.17 3.51 -15.19
N ALA A 117 39.27 3.64 -15.96
CA ALA A 117 39.75 2.60 -16.86
C ALA A 117 40.17 1.28 -16.16
N ASP A 118 40.45 1.33 -14.86
CA ASP A 118 40.68 0.12 -14.05
C ASP A 118 39.40 -0.70 -13.80
N LEU A 119 38.23 -0.13 -14.11
CA LEU A 119 36.91 -0.78 -14.01
C LEU A 119 36.24 -0.92 -15.37
N PHE A 120 36.05 0.18 -16.11
CA PHE A 120 35.34 0.20 -17.38
C PHE A 120 36.08 -0.59 -18.45
N GLY A 121 35.40 -1.58 -19.03
CA GLY A 121 35.98 -2.45 -20.06
C GLY A 121 37.03 -3.44 -19.54
N ASN A 122 37.20 -3.56 -18.22
CA ASN A 122 38.21 -4.45 -17.64
C ASN A 122 37.76 -5.92 -17.75
N THR A 123 38.28 -6.61 -18.78
CA THR A 123 37.95 -8.02 -19.08
C THR A 123 38.44 -8.98 -18.00
N GLU A 124 39.59 -8.72 -17.36
CA GLU A 124 40.09 -9.55 -16.26
C GLU A 124 39.11 -9.52 -15.07
N LEU A 125 38.58 -8.33 -14.75
CA LEU A 125 37.57 -8.18 -13.70
C LEU A 125 36.25 -8.86 -14.05
N GLN A 126 35.83 -8.81 -15.32
CA GLN A 126 34.66 -9.52 -15.83
C GLN A 126 34.82 -11.04 -15.67
N GLU A 127 35.97 -11.58 -16.05
CA GLU A 127 36.28 -13.01 -15.89
C GLU A 127 36.34 -13.43 -14.39
N ARG A 128 36.84 -12.55 -13.52
CA ARG A 128 36.80 -12.81 -12.05
C ARG A 128 35.36 -12.90 -11.52
N VAL A 129 34.45 -12.05 -12.01
CA VAL A 129 33.02 -12.14 -11.65
C VAL A 129 32.43 -13.44 -12.18
N ILE A 130 32.69 -13.82 -13.42
CA ILE A 130 32.19 -15.07 -14.01
C ILE A 130 32.73 -16.29 -13.24
N ALA A 131 34.01 -16.30 -12.89
CA ALA A 131 34.60 -17.37 -12.08
C ALA A 131 33.96 -17.49 -10.68
N ALA A 132 33.64 -16.34 -10.04
CA ALA A 132 32.91 -16.33 -8.77
C ALA A 132 31.47 -16.87 -8.93
N VAL A 133 30.76 -16.48 -9.99
CA VAL A 133 29.43 -17.02 -10.33
C VAL A 133 29.50 -18.54 -10.55
N ALA A 134 30.50 -19.02 -11.31
CA ALA A 134 30.70 -20.45 -11.55
C ALA A 134 30.98 -21.23 -10.25
N THR A 135 31.76 -20.64 -9.34
CA THR A 135 32.04 -21.21 -8.03
C THR A 135 30.77 -21.34 -7.19
N VAL A 136 29.92 -20.29 -7.17
CA VAL A 136 28.64 -20.33 -6.44
C VAL A 136 27.71 -21.37 -7.06
N GLN A 137 27.61 -21.39 -8.39
CA GLN A 137 26.82 -22.37 -9.12
C GLN A 137 27.22 -23.81 -8.75
N GLN A 138 28.51 -24.10 -8.85
CA GLN A 138 29.01 -25.45 -8.63
C GLN A 138 28.87 -25.92 -7.17
N ARG A 139 29.13 -25.03 -6.21
CA ARG A 139 29.23 -25.42 -4.80
C ARG A 139 27.92 -25.35 -4.02
N TRP A 140 27.00 -24.45 -4.39
CA TRP A 140 25.80 -24.18 -3.59
C TRP A 140 24.49 -24.21 -4.36
N LEU A 141 24.48 -23.96 -5.68
CA LEU A 141 23.24 -23.91 -6.46
C LEU A 141 22.97 -25.18 -7.24
N ALA A 142 23.98 -25.88 -7.73
CA ALA A 142 23.81 -27.07 -8.57
C ALA A 142 23.19 -28.26 -7.82
N ASN A 143 23.26 -28.29 -6.49
CA ASN A 143 22.66 -29.35 -5.69
C ASN A 143 21.21 -29.02 -5.33
N GLN A 144 20.29 -29.35 -6.23
CA GLN A 144 18.85 -29.12 -6.05
C GLN A 144 18.23 -29.99 -4.93
N SER A 145 18.87 -31.09 -4.54
CA SER A 145 18.36 -31.93 -3.46
C SER A 145 18.46 -31.30 -2.08
N ALA A 146 19.32 -30.29 -1.91
CA ALA A 146 19.44 -29.55 -0.68
C ALA A 146 18.19 -28.71 -0.32
N GLY A 147 17.35 -28.43 -1.31
CA GLY A 147 16.16 -27.62 -1.11
C GLY A 147 16.43 -26.14 -0.81
N TYR A 148 15.39 -25.42 -0.45
CA TYR A 148 15.51 -24.07 0.08
C TYR A 148 16.03 -24.13 1.53
N CYS A 149 16.87 -23.16 1.90
CA CYS A 149 17.15 -22.87 3.30
C CYS A 149 16.52 -21.51 3.63
N GLY A 150 15.31 -21.53 4.21
CA GLY A 150 14.60 -20.31 4.64
C GLY A 150 13.50 -19.84 3.67
N ASN A 151 13.57 -18.58 3.22
CA ASN A 151 12.49 -17.96 2.48
C ASN A 151 12.62 -18.17 0.96
N TRP A 152 11.56 -18.69 0.34
CA TRP A 152 11.44 -18.93 -1.11
C TRP A 152 11.83 -17.71 -1.97
N PHE A 153 11.54 -16.48 -1.51
CA PHE A 153 11.84 -15.22 -2.22
C PHE A 153 13.31 -15.12 -2.63
N ASN A 154 14.24 -15.53 -1.76
CA ASN A 154 15.67 -15.44 -2.05
C ASN A 154 16.07 -16.35 -3.21
N TRP A 155 15.34 -17.46 -3.42
CA TRP A 155 15.64 -18.49 -4.42
C TRP A 155 14.95 -18.23 -5.76
N GLU A 156 13.71 -17.73 -5.75
CA GLU A 156 12.93 -17.54 -6.98
C GLU A 156 13.04 -16.10 -7.53
N ILE A 157 13.32 -15.11 -6.68
CA ILE A 157 13.37 -13.69 -7.08
C ILE A 157 14.72 -13.07 -6.72
N GLY A 158 15.17 -13.22 -5.47
CA GLY A 158 16.29 -12.47 -4.94
C GLY A 158 17.57 -12.63 -5.75
N TYR A 159 18.19 -13.82 -5.72
CA TYR A 159 19.40 -14.05 -6.48
C TYR A 159 19.17 -14.07 -8.01
N PRO A 160 18.04 -14.59 -8.56
CA PRO A 160 17.80 -14.55 -9.99
C PRO A 160 17.76 -13.14 -10.58
N THR A 161 17.22 -12.15 -9.83
CA THR A 161 17.21 -10.76 -10.27
C THR A 161 18.63 -10.19 -10.42
N HIS A 162 19.53 -10.50 -9.51
CA HIS A 162 20.92 -10.04 -9.59
C HIS A 162 21.75 -10.85 -10.57
N LEU A 163 21.48 -12.14 -10.72
CA LEU A 163 22.12 -12.97 -11.72
C LEU A 163 21.70 -12.55 -13.13
N ALA A 164 20.42 -12.28 -13.39
CA ALA A 164 19.96 -11.76 -14.69
C ALA A 164 20.68 -10.46 -15.09
N LYS A 165 20.95 -9.56 -14.12
CA LYS A 165 21.78 -8.37 -14.33
C LYS A 165 23.20 -8.73 -14.77
N ILE A 166 23.85 -9.66 -14.08
CA ILE A 166 25.21 -10.11 -14.45
C ILE A 166 25.22 -10.70 -15.86
N LEU A 167 24.23 -11.55 -16.18
CA LEU A 167 24.09 -12.15 -17.50
C LEU A 167 23.93 -11.08 -18.59
N ALA A 168 23.16 -10.03 -18.35
CA ALA A 168 22.98 -8.93 -19.30
C ALA A 168 24.24 -8.09 -19.45
N TYR A 169 24.90 -7.71 -18.33
CA TYR A 169 26.11 -6.88 -18.37
C TYR A 169 27.28 -7.58 -19.09
N LEU A 170 27.39 -8.90 -18.90
CA LEU A 170 28.48 -9.73 -19.44
C LEU A 170 28.01 -10.64 -20.58
N ALA A 171 26.87 -10.30 -21.23
CA ALA A 171 26.28 -11.11 -22.28
C ALA A 171 27.25 -11.53 -23.42
N PRO A 172 28.14 -10.65 -23.90
CA PRO A 172 29.12 -11.08 -24.94
C PRO A 172 29.98 -12.25 -24.49
N LEU A 173 30.50 -12.24 -23.24
CA LEU A 173 31.35 -13.32 -22.71
C LEU A 173 30.55 -14.59 -22.46
N PHE A 174 29.36 -14.48 -21.87
CA PHE A 174 28.50 -15.64 -21.65
C PHE A 174 28.09 -16.33 -22.96
N ARG A 175 27.80 -15.56 -24.00
CA ARG A 175 27.37 -16.12 -25.29
C ARG A 175 28.49 -16.79 -26.05
N THR A 176 29.73 -16.28 -25.94
CA THR A 176 30.87 -16.73 -26.77
C THR A 176 31.84 -17.66 -26.04
N GLN A 177 32.13 -17.39 -24.75
CA GLN A 177 33.18 -18.12 -24.01
C GLN A 177 32.64 -19.01 -22.90
N HIS A 178 31.48 -18.65 -22.29
CA HIS A 178 30.92 -19.32 -21.14
C HIS A 178 29.50 -19.84 -21.38
N ARG A 179 29.24 -20.34 -22.60
CA ARG A 179 27.90 -20.78 -23.04
C ARG A 179 27.34 -21.90 -22.15
N ASP A 180 28.14 -22.90 -21.81
CA ASP A 180 27.71 -24.01 -20.96
C ASP A 180 27.34 -23.56 -19.55
N LEU A 181 28.13 -22.61 -18.99
CA LEU A 181 27.81 -22.02 -17.69
C LEU A 181 26.48 -21.23 -17.77
N LEU A 182 26.27 -20.45 -18.82
CA LEU A 182 25.00 -19.72 -19.06
C LEU A 182 23.81 -20.69 -19.06
N LEU A 183 23.88 -21.77 -19.82
CA LEU A 183 22.80 -22.77 -19.87
C LEU A 183 22.57 -23.42 -18.51
N GLY A 184 23.63 -23.79 -17.80
CA GLY A 184 23.53 -24.37 -16.45
C GLY A 184 22.93 -23.40 -15.44
N LEU A 185 23.27 -22.11 -15.47
CA LEU A 185 22.73 -21.08 -14.59
C LEU A 185 21.22 -20.87 -14.82
N VAL A 186 20.79 -20.81 -16.09
CA VAL A 186 19.39 -20.64 -16.42
C VAL A 186 18.57 -21.87 -16.02
N ALA A 187 19.08 -23.08 -16.32
CA ALA A 187 18.43 -24.32 -15.88
C ALA A 187 18.28 -24.40 -14.35
N THR A 188 19.32 -23.99 -13.61
CA THR A 188 19.26 -23.94 -12.14
C THR A 188 18.22 -22.95 -11.64
N MET A 189 18.11 -21.77 -12.25
CA MET A 189 17.05 -20.80 -11.89
C MET A 189 15.66 -21.37 -12.17
N ASP A 190 15.47 -22.10 -13.27
CA ASP A 190 14.20 -22.75 -13.58
C ASP A 190 13.87 -23.86 -12.56
N GLU A 191 14.83 -24.68 -12.16
CA GLU A 191 14.63 -25.69 -11.14
C GLU A 191 14.30 -25.11 -9.76
N TYR A 192 14.86 -23.94 -9.41
CA TYR A 192 14.52 -23.24 -8.17
C TYR A 192 13.18 -22.54 -8.21
N LEU A 193 12.55 -22.39 -9.38
CA LEU A 193 11.19 -21.83 -9.50
C LEU A 193 10.14 -22.87 -9.04
N ARG A 194 10.27 -23.34 -7.79
CA ARG A 194 9.52 -24.47 -7.22
C ARG A 194 8.09 -24.12 -6.84
N ALA A 195 7.79 -22.83 -6.63
CA ALA A 195 6.42 -22.36 -6.45
C ALA A 195 5.67 -22.27 -7.81
N GLY A 196 6.38 -22.49 -8.93
CA GLY A 196 5.84 -22.61 -10.27
C GLY A 196 5.46 -24.05 -10.63
N ARG A 197 5.16 -24.24 -11.92
CA ARG A 197 4.81 -25.53 -12.51
C ARG A 197 5.89 -25.96 -13.51
N ASP A 198 6.43 -27.15 -13.30
CA ASP A 198 7.43 -27.75 -14.20
C ASP A 198 8.68 -26.83 -14.42
N GLY A 199 9.11 -26.11 -13.39
CA GLY A 199 10.26 -25.20 -13.50
C GLY A 199 9.96 -23.92 -14.26
N ASP A 200 8.70 -23.52 -14.38
CA ASP A 200 8.25 -22.30 -15.05
C ASP A 200 7.23 -21.53 -14.19
N VAL A 201 6.80 -20.37 -14.68
CA VAL A 201 5.76 -19.58 -14.05
C VAL A 201 4.45 -20.37 -13.99
N ASP A 202 3.85 -20.43 -12.81
CA ASP A 202 2.48 -20.87 -12.60
C ASP A 202 1.62 -19.69 -12.16
N LEU A 203 0.73 -19.26 -13.05
CA LEU A 203 -0.15 -18.12 -12.80
C LEU A 203 -1.22 -18.40 -11.73
N GLU A 204 -1.45 -19.68 -11.36
CA GLU A 204 -2.30 -20.09 -10.23
C GLU A 204 -1.54 -20.07 -8.90
N SER A 205 -0.22 -19.92 -8.93
CA SER A 205 0.59 -19.86 -7.72
C SER A 205 0.37 -18.54 -6.97
N ARG A 206 0.06 -18.63 -5.69
CA ARG A 206 -0.03 -17.46 -4.79
C ARG A 206 1.29 -16.69 -4.59
N PHE A 207 2.39 -17.23 -5.07
CA PHE A 207 3.72 -16.60 -5.03
C PHE A 207 4.01 -15.82 -6.32
N HIS A 208 3.44 -16.23 -7.46
CA HIS A 208 3.65 -15.62 -8.77
C HIS A 208 2.58 -14.57 -9.07
N THR A 209 2.48 -13.54 -8.22
CA THR A 209 1.43 -12.52 -8.29
C THR A 209 2.02 -11.11 -8.16
N GLY A 210 1.34 -10.11 -8.69
CA GLY A 210 1.65 -8.71 -8.50
C GLY A 210 3.13 -8.36 -8.78
N ALA A 211 3.79 -7.71 -7.82
CA ALA A 211 5.20 -7.32 -7.96
C ALA A 211 6.15 -8.51 -8.06
N ASN A 212 5.83 -9.64 -7.40
CA ASN A 212 6.66 -10.84 -7.49
C ASN A 212 6.66 -11.41 -8.92
N LEU A 213 5.48 -11.49 -9.55
CA LEU A 213 5.37 -11.96 -10.95
C LEU A 213 6.10 -11.01 -11.91
N ALA A 214 6.01 -9.70 -11.68
CA ALA A 214 6.74 -8.71 -12.48
C ALA A 214 8.26 -8.88 -12.38
N ASP A 215 8.79 -9.20 -11.19
CA ASP A 215 10.22 -9.51 -11.02
C ASP A 215 10.61 -10.82 -11.74
N ILE A 216 9.84 -11.89 -11.56
CA ILE A 216 10.12 -13.20 -12.18
C ILE A 216 10.09 -13.09 -13.71
N THR A 217 9.05 -12.51 -14.29
CA THR A 217 8.89 -12.36 -15.73
C THR A 217 9.93 -11.41 -16.32
N GLY A 218 10.27 -10.31 -15.62
CA GLY A 218 11.37 -9.42 -15.99
C GLY A 218 12.71 -10.15 -16.07
N ASN A 219 13.01 -11.02 -15.11
CA ASN A 219 14.21 -11.86 -15.12
C ASN A 219 14.22 -12.83 -16.33
N ARG A 220 13.08 -13.45 -16.63
CA ARG A 220 12.94 -14.40 -17.75
C ARG A 220 13.09 -13.70 -19.10
N ILE A 221 12.61 -12.47 -19.27
CA ILE A 221 12.85 -11.67 -20.47
C ILE A 221 14.36 -11.49 -20.70
N ILE A 222 15.11 -11.11 -19.67
CA ILE A 222 16.56 -10.92 -19.77
C ILE A 222 17.29 -12.25 -20.02
N GLN A 223 16.90 -13.32 -19.37
CA GLN A 223 17.43 -14.66 -19.61
C GLN A 223 17.22 -15.08 -21.07
N GLY A 224 16.00 -14.90 -21.61
CA GLY A 224 15.68 -15.20 -23.00
C GLY A 224 16.49 -14.34 -23.98
N ALA A 225 16.65 -13.06 -23.68
CA ALA A 225 17.47 -12.17 -24.48
C ALA A 225 18.93 -12.63 -24.54
N VAL A 226 19.54 -13.01 -23.40
CA VAL A 226 20.94 -13.48 -23.36
C VAL A 226 21.09 -14.86 -24.01
N LEU A 227 20.10 -15.74 -23.89
CA LEU A 227 20.10 -17.07 -24.52
C LEU A 227 19.90 -17.00 -26.04
N GLY A 228 19.23 -15.96 -26.55
CA GLY A 228 18.67 -15.92 -27.90
C GLY A 228 17.38 -16.76 -27.99
N ASP A 229 16.62 -16.85 -26.93
CA ASP A 229 15.40 -17.68 -26.83
C ASP A 229 14.14 -16.80 -26.87
N THR A 230 13.59 -16.68 -28.07
CA THR A 230 12.37 -15.92 -28.37
C THR A 230 11.15 -16.45 -27.64
N ALA A 231 11.00 -17.79 -27.59
CA ALA A 231 9.83 -18.41 -26.96
C ALA A 231 9.79 -18.10 -25.45
N ARG A 232 10.95 -18.08 -24.80
CA ARG A 232 11.07 -17.69 -23.39
C ARG A 232 10.67 -16.23 -23.16
N ILE A 233 11.03 -15.32 -24.07
CA ILE A 233 10.65 -13.90 -24.00
C ILE A 233 9.13 -13.76 -24.18
N GLU A 234 8.59 -14.36 -25.24
CA GLU A 234 7.16 -14.30 -25.55
C GLU A 234 6.30 -14.81 -24.39
N LYS A 235 6.68 -15.95 -23.82
CA LYS A 235 5.99 -16.49 -22.63
C LYS A 235 6.09 -15.55 -21.44
N ALA A 236 7.28 -15.02 -21.14
CA ALA A 236 7.47 -14.11 -20.01
C ALA A 236 6.69 -12.80 -20.18
N VAL A 237 6.61 -12.26 -21.38
CA VAL A 237 5.77 -11.08 -21.71
C VAL A 237 4.30 -11.40 -21.54
N SER A 238 3.84 -12.58 -22.00
CA SER A 238 2.46 -13.04 -21.87
C SER A 238 2.07 -13.26 -20.40
N ASP A 239 2.90 -13.95 -19.62
CA ASP A 239 2.66 -14.18 -18.19
C ASP A 239 2.65 -12.86 -17.41
N GLY A 240 3.61 -11.98 -17.69
CA GLY A 240 3.71 -10.65 -17.12
C GLY A 240 2.53 -9.74 -17.44
N ALA A 241 1.83 -9.97 -18.55
CA ALA A 241 0.67 -9.18 -18.94
C ALA A 241 -0.47 -9.27 -17.90
N THR A 242 -0.54 -10.35 -17.14
CA THR A 242 -1.58 -10.56 -16.12
C THR A 242 -1.52 -9.54 -14.98
N VAL A 243 -0.34 -9.00 -14.65
CA VAL A 243 -0.20 -7.98 -13.60
C VAL A 243 -0.77 -6.61 -13.99
N TYR A 244 -0.99 -6.38 -15.28
CA TYR A 244 -1.55 -5.12 -15.79
C TYR A 244 -3.08 -5.14 -15.88
N ALA A 245 -3.71 -6.29 -15.71
CA ALA A 245 -5.16 -6.40 -15.68
C ALA A 245 -5.72 -5.72 -14.42
N THR A 246 -6.84 -5.03 -14.56
CA THR A 246 -7.62 -4.59 -13.40
C THR A 246 -8.27 -5.81 -12.76
N VAL A 247 -8.05 -6.01 -11.46
CA VAL A 247 -8.62 -7.15 -10.72
C VAL A 247 -10.14 -7.01 -10.65
N ASP A 248 -10.86 -8.00 -11.17
CA ASP A 248 -12.28 -8.19 -10.94
C ASP A 248 -12.47 -9.26 -9.84
N PRO A 249 -12.89 -8.88 -8.61
CA PRO A 249 -13.00 -9.83 -7.50
C PRO A 249 -14.08 -10.89 -7.70
N TYR A 250 -14.96 -10.72 -8.70
CA TYR A 250 -16.01 -11.69 -9.06
C TYR A 250 -15.61 -12.64 -10.20
N HIS A 251 -14.51 -12.33 -10.89
CA HIS A 251 -13.92 -13.13 -11.96
C HIS A 251 -12.39 -13.07 -11.88
N LEU A 252 -11.86 -13.65 -10.81
CA LEU A 252 -10.42 -13.66 -10.61
C LEU A 252 -9.73 -14.43 -11.75
N VAL A 253 -8.79 -13.77 -12.40
CA VAL A 253 -7.88 -14.42 -13.34
C VAL A 253 -6.90 -15.25 -12.52
N HIS A 254 -6.86 -16.55 -12.79
CA HIS A 254 -6.00 -17.50 -12.06
C HIS A 254 -6.21 -17.53 -10.53
N GLY A 255 -7.38 -17.07 -10.02
CA GLY A 255 -7.66 -17.03 -8.59
C GLY A 255 -6.91 -15.96 -7.81
N VAL A 256 -6.28 -15.00 -8.48
CA VAL A 256 -5.38 -14.00 -7.88
C VAL A 256 -6.13 -12.73 -7.54
N THR A 257 -6.01 -12.30 -6.28
CA THR A 257 -6.55 -11.02 -5.76
C THR A 257 -5.50 -9.90 -5.74
N ASP A 258 -4.23 -10.21 -5.92
CA ASP A 258 -3.15 -9.23 -5.95
C ASP A 258 -3.18 -8.39 -7.23
N GLY A 259 -3.04 -7.08 -7.12
CA GLY A 259 -3.02 -6.17 -8.26
C GLY A 259 -3.80 -4.89 -8.03
N HIS A 260 -4.03 -4.13 -9.11
CA HIS A 260 -4.77 -2.88 -9.11
C HIS A 260 -6.26 -3.12 -9.38
N TYR A 261 -7.12 -2.43 -8.63
CA TYR A 261 -8.57 -2.46 -8.72
C TYR A 261 -9.11 -1.21 -9.41
N ALA A 262 -10.39 -1.26 -9.79
CA ALA A 262 -11.05 -0.18 -10.51
C ALA A 262 -11.17 1.13 -9.71
N ASP A 263 -11.15 1.07 -8.37
CA ASP A 263 -11.21 2.22 -7.48
C ASP A 263 -9.82 2.83 -7.14
N GLY A 264 -8.75 2.38 -7.82
CA GLY A 264 -7.38 2.81 -7.56
C GLY A 264 -6.67 2.03 -6.44
N SER A 265 -7.35 1.13 -5.76
CA SER A 265 -6.74 0.27 -4.73
C SER A 265 -5.64 -0.61 -5.32
N PHE A 266 -4.62 -0.90 -4.52
CA PHE A 266 -3.64 -1.93 -4.81
C PHE A 266 -3.52 -2.90 -3.62
N ILE A 267 -3.68 -4.18 -3.90
CA ILE A 267 -3.60 -5.27 -2.93
C ILE A 267 -2.43 -6.19 -3.30
N GLN A 268 -1.70 -6.65 -2.30
CA GLN A 268 -0.69 -7.70 -2.40
C GLN A 268 -0.81 -8.62 -1.18
N HIS A 269 -0.27 -9.84 -1.25
CA HIS A 269 -0.44 -10.88 -0.23
C HIS A 269 -1.92 -11.20 0.02
N ALA A 270 -2.70 -11.27 -1.05
CA ALA A 270 -4.12 -11.56 -1.10
C ALA A 270 -5.05 -10.54 -0.41
N SER A 271 -4.61 -9.83 0.63
CA SER A 271 -5.51 -9.02 1.47
C SER A 271 -4.85 -7.79 2.13
N VAL A 272 -3.63 -7.43 1.75
CA VAL A 272 -2.93 -6.28 2.35
C VAL A 272 -3.01 -5.07 1.43
N ALA A 273 -3.47 -3.93 1.93
CA ALA A 273 -3.40 -2.64 1.24
C ALA A 273 -1.93 -2.22 1.09
N TYR A 274 -1.40 -2.22 -0.15
CA TYR A 274 0.06 -2.27 -0.30
C TYR A 274 0.63 -1.35 -1.38
N THR A 275 -0.08 -0.30 -1.78
CA THR A 275 0.36 0.69 -2.79
C THR A 275 1.76 1.22 -2.49
N GLY A 276 2.04 1.58 -1.22
CA GLY A 276 3.29 2.23 -0.79
C GLY A 276 4.50 1.30 -0.63
N SER A 277 4.36 -0.01 -0.83
CA SER A 277 5.48 -0.97 -0.75
C SER A 277 5.54 -1.83 -2.01
N TYR A 278 4.79 -2.93 -2.10
CA TYR A 278 4.76 -3.78 -3.31
C TYR A 278 4.25 -3.03 -4.53
N GLY A 279 3.23 -2.17 -4.37
CA GLY A 279 2.71 -1.36 -5.47
C GLY A 279 3.77 -0.46 -6.10
N LYS A 280 4.61 0.22 -5.30
CA LYS A 280 5.71 1.02 -5.85
C LYS A 280 6.77 0.18 -6.56
N ILE A 281 7.03 -1.06 -6.09
CA ILE A 281 7.93 -1.99 -6.77
C ILE A 281 7.33 -2.38 -8.11
N LEU A 282 6.05 -2.75 -8.15
CA LEU A 282 5.36 -3.05 -9.39
C LEU A 282 5.40 -1.87 -10.36
N LEU A 283 5.14 -0.64 -9.89
CA LEU A 283 5.25 0.58 -10.71
C LEU A 283 6.64 0.72 -11.34
N GLN A 284 7.71 0.60 -10.53
CA GLN A 284 9.09 0.68 -11.01
C GLN A 284 9.40 -0.41 -12.04
N ARG A 285 8.96 -1.66 -11.79
CA ARG A 285 9.16 -2.78 -12.71
C ARG A 285 8.40 -2.56 -14.03
N SER A 286 7.17 -2.06 -13.95
CA SER A 286 6.35 -1.76 -15.12
C SER A 286 7.02 -0.71 -16.02
N VAL A 287 7.51 0.38 -15.44
CA VAL A 287 8.22 1.42 -16.19
C VAL A 287 9.54 0.88 -16.78
N GLN A 288 10.27 0.04 -16.02
CA GLN A 288 11.47 -0.63 -16.54
C GLN A 288 11.14 -1.58 -17.69
N THR A 289 10.05 -2.37 -17.60
CA THR A 289 9.59 -3.27 -18.67
C THR A 289 9.26 -2.49 -19.92
N ILE A 290 8.54 -1.37 -19.83
CA ILE A 290 8.26 -0.48 -20.96
C ILE A 290 9.59 -0.05 -21.63
N LYS A 291 10.56 0.41 -20.85
CA LYS A 291 11.87 0.86 -21.34
C LYS A 291 12.67 -0.28 -21.99
N VAL A 292 12.66 -1.46 -21.39
CA VAL A 292 13.42 -2.64 -21.89
C VAL A 292 12.85 -3.13 -23.22
N LEU A 293 11.52 -3.22 -23.33
CA LEU A 293 10.85 -3.72 -24.53
C LEU A 293 10.80 -2.70 -25.67
N GLN A 294 11.09 -1.43 -25.42
CA GLN A 294 10.95 -0.34 -26.38
C GLN A 294 11.74 -0.60 -27.67
N GLY A 295 11.06 -0.47 -28.80
CA GLY A 295 11.63 -0.58 -30.13
C GLY A 295 12.05 -2.00 -30.55
N THR A 296 11.59 -3.02 -29.82
CA THR A 296 11.72 -4.45 -30.17
C THR A 296 10.41 -5.00 -30.72
N ALA A 297 10.42 -6.24 -31.20
CA ALA A 297 9.21 -6.93 -31.61
C ALA A 297 8.16 -7.09 -30.49
N TRP A 298 8.58 -6.98 -29.25
CA TRP A 298 7.73 -7.07 -28.04
C TRP A 298 7.38 -5.70 -27.44
N ASP A 299 7.55 -4.62 -28.18
CA ASP A 299 7.24 -3.27 -27.69
C ASP A 299 5.76 -3.14 -27.30
N ALA A 300 5.54 -2.96 -26.00
CA ALA A 300 4.21 -2.84 -25.40
C ALA A 300 3.90 -1.39 -24.93
N THR A 301 4.68 -0.40 -25.33
CA THR A 301 4.57 1.00 -24.89
C THR A 301 3.14 1.54 -25.05
N ALA A 302 2.52 1.35 -26.21
CA ALA A 302 1.18 1.85 -26.51
C ALA A 302 0.08 1.25 -25.59
N THR A 303 0.30 0.04 -25.08
CA THR A 303 -0.64 -0.68 -24.23
C THR A 303 -0.40 -0.39 -22.76
N LEU A 304 0.86 -0.43 -22.32
CA LEU A 304 1.20 -0.37 -20.90
C LEU A 304 1.22 1.06 -20.35
N VAL A 305 1.63 2.03 -21.15
CA VAL A 305 1.75 3.42 -20.68
C VAL A 305 0.44 3.99 -20.16
N PRO A 306 -0.72 3.85 -20.85
CA PRO A 306 -1.99 4.34 -20.31
C PRO A 306 -2.41 3.64 -19.01
N ILE A 307 -2.14 2.34 -18.88
CA ILE A 307 -2.47 1.57 -17.68
C ILE A 307 -1.63 2.07 -16.48
N VAL A 308 -0.33 2.20 -16.68
CA VAL A 308 0.59 2.64 -15.62
C VAL A 308 0.33 4.11 -15.25
N ASN A 309 -0.02 4.95 -16.22
CA ASN A 309 -0.45 6.34 -15.96
C ASN A 309 -1.67 6.39 -15.05
N ARG A 310 -2.69 5.56 -15.31
CA ARG A 310 -3.87 5.46 -14.45
C ARG A 310 -3.51 5.02 -13.04
N TRP A 311 -2.61 4.04 -12.87
CA TRP A 311 -2.13 3.63 -11.54
C TRP A 311 -1.50 4.79 -10.78
N VAL A 312 -0.69 5.60 -11.46
CA VAL A 312 -0.08 6.78 -10.83
C VAL A 312 -1.15 7.79 -10.42
N ALA A 313 -2.07 8.12 -11.31
CA ALA A 313 -3.08 9.16 -11.08
C ALA A 313 -4.13 8.76 -10.03
N GLU A 314 -4.64 7.51 -10.10
CA GLU A 314 -5.75 7.04 -9.29
C GLU A 314 -5.32 6.28 -8.03
N GLY A 315 -4.14 5.62 -8.06
CA GLY A 315 -3.66 4.78 -6.96
C GLY A 315 -2.58 5.44 -6.11
N PHE A 316 -1.55 6.04 -6.75
CA PHE A 316 -0.40 6.61 -6.02
C PHE A 316 -0.61 8.07 -5.61
N ALA A 317 -1.05 8.92 -6.51
CA ALA A 317 -1.14 10.35 -6.22
C ALA A 317 -2.03 10.68 -5.00
N PRO A 318 -3.19 10.01 -4.79
CA PRO A 318 -4.02 10.26 -3.62
C PRO A 318 -3.39 9.87 -2.27
N VAL A 319 -2.47 8.91 -2.26
CA VAL A 319 -1.84 8.38 -1.04
C VAL A 319 -0.44 8.97 -0.77
N ILE A 320 -0.07 10.01 -1.53
CA ILE A 320 1.17 10.78 -1.34
C ILE A 320 0.82 12.19 -0.92
N TYR A 321 1.01 12.51 0.37
CA TYR A 321 0.73 13.82 0.93
C TYR A 321 2.00 14.65 1.08
N GLU A 322 2.13 15.75 0.32
CA GLU A 322 3.32 16.63 0.30
C GLU A 322 4.66 15.86 0.20
N GLY A 323 4.69 14.84 -0.69
CA GLY A 323 5.88 14.02 -0.90
C GLY A 323 6.07 12.89 0.13
N TRP A 324 5.15 12.71 1.07
CA TRP A 324 5.14 11.63 2.06
C TRP A 324 4.20 10.51 1.65
N MET A 325 4.67 9.27 1.60
CA MET A 325 3.81 8.09 1.41
C MET A 325 3.04 7.81 2.69
N MET A 326 1.70 7.74 2.62
CA MET A 326 0.84 7.51 3.77
C MET A 326 1.05 6.12 4.41
N GLU A 327 0.98 6.05 5.74
CA GLU A 327 1.19 4.83 6.52
C GLU A 327 0.18 3.72 6.20
N SER A 328 -1.06 4.09 5.92
CA SER A 328 -2.18 3.18 5.68
C SER A 328 -2.01 2.23 4.49
N VAL A 329 -1.04 2.47 3.61
CA VAL A 329 -0.79 1.69 2.38
C VAL A 329 0.60 1.05 2.32
N LYS A 330 1.31 0.94 3.45
CA LYS A 330 2.68 0.40 3.50
C LYS A 330 2.78 -1.03 4.01
N GLY A 331 1.68 -1.62 4.54
CA GLY A 331 1.74 -2.92 5.20
C GLY A 331 2.79 -2.94 6.32
N ARG A 332 3.58 -4.01 6.43
CA ARG A 332 4.67 -4.10 7.42
C ARG A 332 5.80 -3.09 7.22
N GLY A 333 5.87 -2.46 6.05
CA GLY A 333 6.89 -1.44 5.74
C GLY A 333 6.86 -0.22 6.65
N VAL A 334 5.80 0.01 7.42
CA VAL A 334 5.71 1.07 8.44
C VAL A 334 6.81 0.98 9.51
N SER A 335 7.37 -0.22 9.73
CA SER A 335 8.45 -0.47 10.70
C SER A 335 9.86 -0.20 10.15
N ARG A 336 9.99 0.23 8.90
CA ARG A 336 11.29 0.45 8.24
C ARG A 336 11.77 1.88 8.45
N THR A 337 13.06 2.04 8.79
CA THR A 337 13.72 3.34 8.96
C THR A 337 13.84 4.13 7.64
N THR A 338 13.70 3.45 6.50
CA THR A 338 13.72 4.03 5.15
C THR A 338 12.32 4.35 4.62
N SER A 339 11.31 4.40 5.47
CA SER A 339 9.92 4.70 5.13
C SER A 339 9.66 6.22 5.00
N GLY A 340 8.59 6.58 4.33
CA GLY A 340 8.11 7.97 4.24
C GLY A 340 8.52 8.68 2.97
N TYR A 341 9.30 9.77 3.05
CA TYR A 341 9.77 10.51 1.87
C TYR A 341 10.62 9.65 0.94
N THR A 342 11.42 8.73 1.49
CA THR A 342 12.25 7.81 0.70
C THR A 342 11.39 6.86 -0.14
N ASP A 343 10.20 6.49 0.32
CA ASP A 343 9.27 5.66 -0.46
C ASP A 343 8.85 6.32 -1.77
N VAL A 344 8.78 7.66 -1.80
CA VAL A 344 8.31 8.42 -2.96
C VAL A 344 9.41 8.64 -4.00
N VAL A 345 10.69 8.49 -3.66
CA VAL A 345 11.82 8.69 -4.59
C VAL A 345 11.68 7.81 -5.84
N GLY A 346 11.37 6.52 -5.68
CA GLY A 346 11.18 5.62 -6.81
C GLY A 346 9.89 5.90 -7.60
N VAL A 347 8.87 6.46 -6.96
CA VAL A 347 7.64 6.91 -7.64
C VAL A 347 7.96 8.14 -8.50
N ILE A 348 8.75 9.09 -7.99
CA ILE A 348 9.22 10.27 -8.75
C ILE A 348 10.05 9.85 -9.95
N GLU A 349 10.98 8.90 -9.79
CA GLU A 349 11.76 8.36 -10.90
C GLU A 349 10.85 7.76 -11.97
N SER A 350 9.90 6.91 -11.56
CA SER A 350 8.95 6.27 -12.46
C SER A 350 8.06 7.28 -13.18
N ALA A 351 7.59 8.31 -12.48
CA ALA A 351 6.79 9.38 -13.06
C ALA A 351 7.59 10.23 -14.06
N ALA A 352 8.85 10.56 -13.72
CA ALA A 352 9.74 11.28 -14.63
C ALA A 352 10.02 10.51 -15.91
N ASP A 353 10.23 9.20 -15.82
CA ASP A 353 10.37 8.34 -16.99
C ASP A 353 9.06 8.22 -17.79
N LEU A 354 7.94 7.98 -17.10
CA LEU A 354 6.63 7.80 -17.73
C LEU A 354 6.19 9.04 -18.52
N ALA A 355 6.51 10.24 -18.02
CA ALA A 355 6.20 11.50 -18.68
C ALA A 355 6.73 11.61 -20.12
N TYR A 356 7.82 10.89 -20.44
CA TYR A 356 8.38 10.85 -21.80
C TYR A 356 7.63 9.93 -22.76
N TYR A 357 6.81 9.03 -22.25
CA TYR A 357 6.01 8.10 -23.05
C TYR A 357 4.56 8.56 -23.20
N LEU A 358 4.11 9.46 -22.35
CA LEU A 358 2.74 9.97 -22.34
C LEU A 358 2.57 11.07 -23.40
N PRO A 359 1.54 11.00 -24.24
CA PRO A 359 1.26 12.04 -25.23
C PRO A 359 0.51 13.24 -24.61
N GLY A 360 0.70 14.42 -25.22
CA GLY A 360 -0.12 15.62 -24.98
C GLY A 360 -0.31 15.99 -23.53
N SER A 361 -1.55 16.23 -23.13
CA SER A 361 -1.93 16.70 -21.79
C SER A 361 -1.54 15.76 -20.64
N ASP A 362 -1.50 14.45 -20.90
CA ASP A 362 -1.15 13.48 -19.85
C ASP A 362 0.35 13.56 -19.51
N GLY A 363 1.20 13.74 -20.54
CA GLY A 363 2.63 13.97 -20.35
C GLY A 363 2.90 15.29 -19.61
N GLU A 364 2.18 16.35 -19.96
CA GLU A 364 2.28 17.64 -19.27
C GLU A 364 1.81 17.55 -17.82
N ALA A 365 0.70 16.87 -17.54
CA ALA A 365 0.19 16.65 -16.19
C ALA A 365 1.19 15.85 -15.34
N MET A 366 1.80 14.82 -15.90
CA MET A 366 2.81 14.01 -15.21
C MET A 366 4.06 14.83 -14.89
N LYS A 367 4.57 15.65 -15.84
CA LYS A 367 5.68 16.59 -15.59
C LYS A 367 5.31 17.59 -14.49
N ALA A 368 4.10 18.18 -14.55
CA ALA A 368 3.60 19.11 -13.54
C ALA A 368 3.58 18.48 -12.15
N TRP A 369 3.18 17.20 -12.05
CA TRP A 369 3.18 16.47 -10.79
C TRP A 369 4.59 16.19 -10.25
N VAL A 370 5.54 15.82 -11.11
CA VAL A 370 6.96 15.66 -10.71
C VAL A 370 7.50 16.97 -10.13
N LYS A 371 7.22 18.10 -10.77
CA LYS A 371 7.58 19.44 -10.25
C LYS A 371 6.90 19.75 -8.91
N TYR A 372 5.61 19.41 -8.80
CA TYR A 372 4.87 19.60 -7.55
C TYR A 372 5.51 18.81 -6.41
N LEU A 373 5.78 17.51 -6.59
CA LEU A 373 6.42 16.70 -5.57
C LEU A 373 7.79 17.24 -5.16
N ALA A 374 8.60 17.72 -6.12
CA ALA A 374 9.88 18.32 -5.84
C ALA A 374 9.76 19.65 -5.04
N ALA A 375 8.67 20.39 -5.24
CA ALA A 375 8.43 21.67 -4.56
C ALA A 375 7.87 21.53 -3.14
N VAL A 376 7.00 20.51 -2.90
CA VAL A 376 6.30 20.38 -1.61
C VAL A 376 7.02 19.48 -0.62
N THR A 377 7.85 18.55 -1.09
CA THR A 377 8.59 17.63 -0.21
C THR A 377 9.52 18.41 0.74
N ARG A 378 9.56 17.98 2.01
CA ARG A 378 10.42 18.59 3.05
C ARG A 378 11.83 18.02 3.07
N VAL A 379 12.11 17.07 2.22
CA VAL A 379 13.42 16.44 2.06
C VAL A 379 13.80 16.51 0.59
N THR A 380 14.99 16.99 0.28
CA THR A 380 15.50 17.03 -1.09
C THR A 380 15.47 15.65 -1.72
N VAL A 381 14.91 15.55 -2.91
CA VAL A 381 14.87 14.28 -3.67
C VAL A 381 16.30 13.82 -3.95
N ASN A 382 16.68 12.70 -3.36
CA ASN A 382 18.00 12.11 -3.57
C ASN A 382 18.06 11.38 -4.92
N THR A 383 18.44 12.08 -5.98
CA THR A 383 18.57 11.51 -7.33
C THR A 383 19.64 10.43 -7.43
N ALA A 384 20.62 10.37 -6.52
CA ALA A 384 21.57 9.25 -6.47
C ALA A 384 20.87 7.92 -6.08
N GLY A 385 19.69 7.99 -5.46
CA GLY A 385 18.81 6.85 -5.19
C GLY A 385 18.00 6.35 -6.39
N PHE A 386 17.95 7.09 -7.51
CA PHE A 386 17.33 6.60 -8.73
C PHE A 386 18.07 5.37 -9.27
N VAL A 387 17.35 4.46 -9.89
CA VAL A 387 17.96 3.28 -10.53
C VAL A 387 18.82 3.74 -11.72
N SER A 388 18.27 4.59 -12.58
CA SER A 388 18.86 4.96 -13.87
C SER A 388 19.52 6.34 -13.85
N PRO A 389 20.78 6.47 -14.29
CA PRO A 389 21.36 7.78 -14.58
C PRO A 389 20.57 8.59 -15.62
N LEU A 390 19.90 7.92 -16.57
CA LEU A 390 19.03 8.56 -17.57
C LEU A 390 17.83 9.25 -16.90
N SER A 391 17.24 8.61 -15.90
CA SER A 391 16.09 9.15 -15.19
C SER A 391 16.45 10.42 -14.40
N ILE A 392 17.72 10.56 -13.97
CA ILE A 392 18.22 11.79 -13.34
C ILE A 392 18.09 12.97 -14.30
N LEU A 393 18.53 12.79 -15.55
CA LEU A 393 18.45 13.86 -16.54
C LEU A 393 17.01 14.21 -16.89
N ARG A 394 16.16 13.21 -17.12
CA ARG A 394 14.73 13.43 -17.38
C ARG A 394 14.05 14.22 -16.23
N TYR A 395 14.34 13.84 -15.00
CA TYR A 395 13.86 14.57 -13.83
C TYR A 395 14.32 16.04 -13.82
N LEU A 396 15.60 16.29 -14.08
CA LEU A 396 16.16 17.63 -14.11
C LEU A 396 15.64 18.46 -15.28
N ASP A 397 15.47 17.87 -16.45
CA ASP A 397 14.87 18.51 -17.62
C ASP A 397 13.42 18.95 -17.29
N ILE A 398 12.65 18.09 -16.62
CA ILE A 398 11.31 18.45 -16.15
C ILE A 398 11.38 19.62 -15.18
N LEU A 399 12.30 19.62 -14.21
CA LEU A 399 12.42 20.72 -13.25
C LEU A 399 12.85 22.03 -13.93
N ALA A 400 13.69 21.96 -14.93
CA ALA A 400 14.19 23.12 -15.68
C ALA A 400 13.17 23.70 -16.66
N ASP A 401 12.21 22.92 -17.11
CA ASP A 401 11.19 23.33 -18.10
C ASP A 401 10.25 24.39 -17.53
N GLN A 402 10.48 25.66 -17.88
CA GLN A 402 9.68 26.80 -17.41
C GLN A 402 8.26 26.83 -17.99
N SER A 403 7.95 26.07 -19.03
CA SER A 403 6.61 26.00 -19.61
C SER A 403 5.65 25.17 -18.79
N VAL A 404 6.18 24.25 -17.93
CA VAL A 404 5.39 23.38 -17.06
C VAL A 404 5.27 23.99 -15.67
N VAL A 405 4.05 24.30 -15.25
CA VAL A 405 3.74 24.77 -13.90
C VAL A 405 3.53 23.59 -12.95
N ALA A 406 4.13 23.66 -11.75
CA ALA A 406 3.95 22.64 -10.72
C ALA A 406 2.47 22.51 -10.33
N LYS A 407 1.93 21.30 -10.43
CA LYS A 407 0.52 21.01 -10.12
C LYS A 407 0.35 19.55 -9.68
N ASN A 408 -0.43 19.34 -8.61
CA ASN A 408 -0.77 17.99 -8.18
C ASN A 408 -1.70 17.30 -9.20
N LEU A 409 -1.56 15.99 -9.37
CA LEU A 409 -2.50 15.18 -10.15
C LEU A 409 -3.87 15.10 -9.48
N VAL A 410 -3.89 15.14 -8.15
CA VAL A 410 -5.12 15.10 -7.34
C VAL A 410 -5.55 16.49 -6.99
N ALA A 411 -6.86 16.76 -7.05
CA ALA A 411 -7.41 18.03 -6.60
C ALA A 411 -7.14 18.22 -5.09
N GLU A 412 -6.81 19.45 -4.69
CA GLU A 412 -6.56 19.82 -3.30
C GLU A 412 -7.77 19.51 -2.40
N VAL A 413 -8.97 19.63 -2.95
CA VAL A 413 -10.23 19.24 -2.31
C VAL A 413 -10.73 17.97 -2.99
N SER A 414 -10.52 16.83 -2.35
CA SER A 414 -10.94 15.54 -2.88
C SER A 414 -11.12 14.48 -1.79
N THR A 415 -11.86 13.44 -2.12
CA THR A 415 -12.02 12.28 -1.25
C THR A 415 -11.97 11.00 -2.08
N HIS A 416 -11.29 9.98 -1.57
CA HIS A 416 -11.10 8.71 -2.24
C HIS A 416 -11.54 7.58 -1.32
N ALA A 417 -12.57 6.85 -1.72
CA ALA A 417 -13.05 5.65 -1.04
C ALA A 417 -12.45 4.43 -1.75
N PHE A 418 -11.26 4.04 -1.35
CA PHE A 418 -10.59 2.82 -1.80
C PHE A 418 -11.21 1.60 -1.12
N ASN A 419 -12.45 1.29 -1.49
CA ASN A 419 -13.21 0.26 -0.80
C ASN A 419 -12.65 -1.15 -1.02
N ALA A 420 -12.00 -1.42 -2.17
CA ALA A 420 -11.36 -2.71 -2.41
C ALA A 420 -10.23 -3.00 -1.42
N MET A 421 -9.43 -2.01 -1.02
CA MET A 421 -8.38 -2.16 0.01
C MET A 421 -8.79 -1.61 1.38
N GLU A 422 -10.06 -1.24 1.55
CA GLU A 422 -10.68 -0.75 2.79
C GLU A 422 -9.94 0.45 3.40
N ARG A 423 -9.57 1.40 2.54
CA ARG A 423 -8.94 2.67 2.92
C ARG A 423 -9.80 3.85 2.46
N ASN A 424 -9.74 4.93 3.24
CA ASN A 424 -10.24 6.23 2.80
C ASN A 424 -9.13 7.26 2.87
N VAL A 425 -9.09 8.13 1.88
CA VAL A 425 -8.22 9.31 1.87
C VAL A 425 -9.08 10.53 1.63
N HIS A 426 -8.90 11.55 2.47
CA HIS A 426 -9.64 12.80 2.40
C HIS A 426 -8.66 13.96 2.43
N LEU A 427 -8.63 14.74 1.37
CA LEU A 427 -7.68 15.83 1.16
C LEU A 427 -8.41 17.16 1.20
N ARG A 428 -7.86 18.10 1.94
CA ARG A 428 -8.35 19.47 2.08
C ARG A 428 -7.18 20.45 2.13
N PRO A 429 -7.41 21.73 1.80
CA PRO A 429 -6.44 22.76 2.08
C PRO A 429 -6.02 22.69 3.56
N GLY A 430 -4.73 22.52 3.80
CA GLY A 430 -4.20 22.44 5.15
C GLY A 430 -4.10 21.05 5.78
N TYR A 431 -4.76 20.01 5.23
CA TYR A 431 -4.62 18.67 5.79
C TYR A 431 -4.93 17.51 4.82
N GLY A 432 -4.37 16.36 5.12
CA GLY A 432 -4.77 15.06 4.58
C GLY A 432 -5.17 14.12 5.72
N PHE A 433 -6.24 13.36 5.51
CA PHE A 433 -6.70 12.35 6.45
C PHE A 433 -6.71 10.99 5.77
N SER A 434 -6.17 9.97 6.42
CA SER A 434 -6.14 8.59 5.95
C SER A 434 -6.72 7.67 7.02
N LEU A 435 -7.60 6.75 6.60
CA LEU A 435 -8.32 5.81 7.46
C LEU A 435 -8.04 4.38 7.02
N SER A 436 -7.73 3.49 7.96
CA SER A 436 -7.55 2.06 7.77
C SER A 436 -8.68 1.27 8.40
N ARG A 437 -9.32 0.40 7.62
CA ARG A 437 -10.38 -0.53 8.04
C ARG A 437 -9.98 -1.96 7.67
N SER A 438 -10.73 -2.94 8.16
CA SER A 438 -10.50 -4.36 7.89
C SER A 438 -11.81 -5.16 7.92
N SER A 439 -11.80 -6.33 7.30
CA SER A 439 -12.92 -7.27 7.29
C SER A 439 -12.46 -8.69 6.94
N GLU A 440 -13.39 -9.56 6.59
CA GLU A 440 -13.07 -10.88 6.00
C GLU A 440 -12.42 -10.78 4.60
N ARG A 441 -12.27 -9.58 4.04
CA ARG A 441 -11.66 -9.32 2.71
C ARG A 441 -10.26 -8.72 2.80
N ILE A 442 -10.04 -7.84 3.78
CA ILE A 442 -8.78 -7.09 3.97
C ILE A 442 -8.25 -7.31 5.38
N SER A 443 -6.97 -7.64 5.45
CA SER A 443 -6.27 -7.96 6.69
C SER A 443 -6.31 -6.81 7.70
N LYS A 444 -6.44 -7.18 8.98
CA LYS A 444 -6.35 -6.24 10.11
C LYS A 444 -4.98 -5.60 10.18
N TYR A 445 -3.95 -6.35 9.83
CA TYR A 445 -2.56 -5.91 9.80
C TYR A 445 -1.72 -6.87 8.96
N GLU A 446 -0.45 -6.52 8.78
CA GLU A 446 0.57 -7.44 8.33
C GLU A 446 1.75 -7.45 9.31
N TYR A 447 2.14 -8.64 9.72
CA TYR A 447 3.40 -8.99 10.34
C TYR A 447 4.10 -10.01 9.46
N MET A 448 5.40 -9.90 9.22
CA MET A 448 6.15 -10.97 8.57
C MET A 448 7.66 -10.81 8.80
N SER A 449 8.35 -11.92 9.02
CA SER A 449 9.83 -11.97 9.07
C SER A 449 10.46 -10.98 10.06
N GLY A 450 9.80 -10.76 11.20
CA GLY A 450 10.28 -9.85 12.24
C GLY A 450 10.09 -8.36 11.92
N GLU A 451 9.29 -8.02 10.92
CA GLU A 451 8.88 -6.65 10.61
C GLU A 451 7.48 -6.37 11.16
N ASN A 452 7.26 -5.16 11.68
CA ASN A 452 6.00 -4.71 12.26
C ASN A 452 5.53 -5.59 13.42
N LEU A 453 6.34 -5.64 14.47
CA LEU A 453 6.15 -6.55 15.61
C LEU A 453 4.88 -6.33 16.42
N ARG A 454 4.32 -5.10 16.42
CA ARG A 454 3.18 -4.68 17.25
C ARG A 454 2.03 -4.11 16.42
N PRO A 455 1.46 -4.88 15.44
CA PRO A 455 0.57 -4.34 14.42
C PRO A 455 -0.92 -4.34 14.80
N TRP A 456 -1.32 -5.02 15.84
CA TRP A 456 -2.62 -5.66 16.15
C TRP A 456 -3.89 -4.86 15.84
N PHE A 457 -3.86 -3.52 15.92
CA PHE A 457 -5.05 -2.67 15.75
C PHE A 457 -4.95 -1.73 14.55
N SER A 458 -3.98 -1.96 13.64
CA SER A 458 -3.74 -1.06 12.50
C SER A 458 -4.90 -0.99 11.51
N GLY A 459 -5.75 -2.03 11.44
CA GLY A 459 -6.95 -2.09 10.60
C GLY A 459 -8.27 -1.87 11.35
N ASP A 460 -8.24 -1.55 12.64
CA ASP A 460 -9.45 -1.41 13.45
C ASP A 460 -9.93 0.05 13.56
N GLY A 461 -9.89 0.77 12.43
CA GLY A 461 -10.25 2.17 12.34
C GLY A 461 -9.11 3.13 12.67
N ALA A 462 -7.87 2.66 12.61
CA ALA A 462 -6.71 3.53 12.77
C ALA A 462 -6.67 4.60 11.69
N HIS A 463 -6.40 5.84 12.09
CA HIS A 463 -6.30 6.95 11.17
C HIS A 463 -4.99 7.74 11.36
N GLN A 464 -4.60 8.46 10.31
CA GLN A 464 -3.51 9.42 10.33
C GLN A 464 -4.01 10.78 9.83
N LEU A 465 -3.64 11.84 10.52
CA LEU A 465 -3.96 13.20 10.17
C LEU A 465 -2.68 13.98 9.84
N TYR A 466 -2.42 14.17 8.55
CA TYR A 466 -1.27 14.90 8.00
C TYR A 466 -1.62 16.39 7.95
N LEU A 467 -0.81 17.23 8.55
CA LEU A 467 -0.99 18.69 8.51
C LEU A 467 -0.06 19.31 7.47
N SER A 468 -0.59 20.21 6.65
CA SER A 468 0.18 20.89 5.62
C SER A 468 1.32 21.71 6.23
N GLY A 469 2.45 21.74 5.53
CA GLY A 469 3.63 22.47 5.94
C GLY A 469 4.44 21.80 7.05
N GLN A 470 3.95 20.74 7.67
CA GLN A 470 4.69 19.96 8.65
C GLN A 470 5.70 19.03 7.97
N ASN A 471 6.86 18.84 8.56
CA ASN A 471 7.72 17.72 8.18
C ASN A 471 7.11 16.42 8.71
N GLN A 472 6.54 15.61 7.81
CA GLN A 472 5.81 14.41 8.19
C GLN A 472 6.68 13.36 8.89
N SER A 473 8.02 13.37 8.67
CA SER A 473 8.93 12.47 9.40
C SER A 473 9.05 12.77 10.89
N GLN A 474 8.59 13.95 11.33
CA GLN A 474 8.54 14.32 12.75
C GLN A 474 7.21 13.91 13.42
N ALA A 475 6.21 13.55 12.63
CA ALA A 475 4.88 13.17 13.09
C ALA A 475 4.58 11.67 12.90
N PHE A 476 5.22 11.03 11.93
CA PHE A 476 4.95 9.66 11.50
C PHE A 476 6.24 8.86 11.27
N GLY A 477 6.09 7.69 10.68
CA GLY A 477 7.18 6.79 10.36
C GLY A 477 7.57 5.90 11.54
N VAL A 478 8.78 5.32 11.47
CA VAL A 478 9.20 4.31 12.44
C VAL A 478 9.26 4.84 13.88
N ASP A 479 9.61 6.10 14.08
CA ASP A 479 9.66 6.70 15.42
C ASP A 479 8.28 6.74 16.09
N GLU A 480 7.23 7.06 15.33
CA GLU A 480 5.85 7.00 15.81
C GLU A 480 5.46 5.57 16.19
N GLN A 481 5.82 4.57 15.35
CA GLN A 481 5.56 3.16 15.65
C GLN A 481 6.26 2.67 16.92
N VAL A 482 7.42 3.25 17.27
CA VAL A 482 8.19 2.92 18.49
C VAL A 482 7.53 3.48 19.74
N VAL A 483 7.12 4.76 19.72
CA VAL A 483 6.75 5.47 20.96
C VAL A 483 5.25 5.56 21.21
N VAL A 484 4.41 5.49 20.18
CA VAL A 484 2.95 5.42 20.33
C VAL A 484 2.56 4.00 20.73
N SER A 485 1.76 3.87 21.80
CA SER A 485 1.26 2.59 22.25
C SER A 485 0.50 1.87 21.12
N PRO A 486 0.76 0.60 20.83
CA PRO A 486 -0.02 -0.17 19.87
C PRO A 486 -1.49 -0.28 20.25
N TYR A 487 -1.82 -0.13 21.54
CA TYR A 487 -3.18 -0.12 22.06
C TYR A 487 -3.83 1.27 22.07
N GLY A 488 -3.06 2.30 21.74
CA GLY A 488 -3.49 3.71 21.71
C GLY A 488 -3.26 4.37 20.34
N ARG A 489 -3.40 3.62 19.24
CA ARG A 489 -3.36 4.19 17.91
C ARG A 489 -4.55 5.13 17.67
N PRO A 490 -4.36 6.26 16.99
CA PRO A 490 -5.45 7.19 16.67
C PRO A 490 -6.66 6.48 16.06
N GLY A 491 -7.86 6.73 16.60
CA GLY A 491 -9.11 6.18 16.07
C GLY A 491 -9.46 4.75 16.51
N THR A 492 -8.63 4.05 17.27
CA THR A 492 -8.87 2.64 17.64
C THR A 492 -9.53 2.45 18.99
N SER A 493 -10.10 1.26 19.22
CA SER A 493 -10.56 0.79 20.52
C SER A 493 -9.91 -0.56 20.82
N ALA A 494 -9.05 -0.57 21.82
CA ALA A 494 -8.26 -1.74 22.19
C ALA A 494 -8.60 -2.21 23.62
N PRO A 495 -8.72 -3.53 23.86
CA PRO A 495 -8.80 -4.06 25.21
C PRO A 495 -7.55 -3.70 26.03
N VAL A 496 -7.73 -3.43 27.31
CA VAL A 496 -6.63 -3.22 28.26
C VAL A 496 -6.02 -4.58 28.58
N GLU A 497 -4.94 -4.89 27.90
CA GLU A 497 -4.20 -6.15 28.02
C GLU A 497 -2.77 -5.97 27.48
N GLU A 498 -1.94 -6.98 27.68
CA GLU A 498 -0.63 -7.08 27.01
C GLU A 498 -0.64 -8.24 26.00
N ARG A 499 -0.08 -8.01 24.81
CA ARG A 499 0.08 -9.02 23.77
C ARG A 499 1.56 -9.24 23.51
N GLY A 500 1.96 -10.49 23.46
CA GLY A 500 3.30 -10.86 23.04
C GLY A 500 3.47 -10.70 21.52
N THR A 501 4.66 -10.25 21.11
CA THR A 501 5.08 -10.30 19.71
C THR A 501 5.38 -11.74 19.30
N ILE A 502 5.36 -12.06 18.00
CA ILE A 502 5.63 -13.42 17.53
C ILE A 502 6.97 -13.96 18.04
N PRO A 503 8.10 -13.20 18.03
CA PRO A 503 9.36 -13.69 18.63
C PRO A 503 9.30 -13.90 20.14
N GLU A 504 8.52 -13.09 20.88
CA GLU A 504 8.34 -13.27 22.33
C GLU A 504 7.50 -14.52 22.66
N LEU A 505 6.48 -14.79 21.84
CA LEU A 505 5.58 -15.94 22.03
C LEU A 505 6.26 -17.27 21.63
N TYR A 506 7.03 -17.28 20.54
CA TYR A 506 7.46 -18.54 19.92
C TYR A 506 8.99 -18.68 19.80
N GLY A 507 9.77 -17.65 20.13
CA GLY A 507 11.24 -17.68 20.08
C GLY A 507 11.83 -17.61 18.66
N VAL A 508 10.99 -17.61 17.62
CA VAL A 508 11.35 -17.54 16.19
C VAL A 508 10.45 -16.53 15.47
N LEU A 509 10.70 -16.31 14.17
CA LEU A 509 9.98 -15.27 13.41
C LEU A 509 8.60 -15.71 12.85
N TRP A 510 8.15 -16.91 13.18
CA TRP A 510 6.84 -17.47 12.81
C TRP A 510 6.38 -18.46 13.88
N TYR A 511 5.13 -18.89 13.84
CA TYR A 511 4.66 -20.01 14.64
C TYR A 511 5.10 -21.30 13.95
N ASP A 512 6.05 -22.03 14.53
CA ASP A 512 6.66 -23.20 13.91
C ASP A 512 6.01 -24.50 14.40
N ASN A 513 5.12 -25.04 13.58
CA ASN A 513 4.44 -26.32 13.84
C ASN A 513 4.15 -27.04 12.50
N PRO A 514 5.18 -27.65 11.85
CA PRO A 514 5.03 -28.27 10.54
C PRO A 514 4.00 -29.41 10.49
N GLU A 515 3.81 -30.14 11.59
CA GLU A 515 2.82 -31.21 11.70
C GLU A 515 1.38 -30.71 11.55
N GLN A 516 1.15 -29.46 11.91
CA GLN A 516 -0.16 -28.80 11.77
C GLN A 516 -0.19 -27.80 10.59
N GLY A 517 0.78 -27.90 9.67
CA GLY A 517 0.84 -27.07 8.47
C GLY A 517 1.37 -25.65 8.67
N PHE A 518 1.99 -25.35 9.81
CA PHE A 518 2.63 -24.05 10.07
C PHE A 518 4.12 -24.11 9.77
N THR A 519 4.49 -23.69 8.61
CA THR A 519 5.89 -23.44 8.20
C THR A 519 6.02 -22.02 7.68
N SER A 520 7.24 -21.52 7.47
CA SER A 520 7.46 -20.20 6.90
C SER A 520 6.67 -20.04 5.58
N SER A 521 5.84 -19.01 5.51
CA SER A 521 4.99 -18.70 4.34
C SER A 521 3.97 -19.78 3.94
N SER A 522 3.61 -20.71 4.84
CA SER A 522 2.49 -21.63 4.60
C SER A 522 1.15 -20.89 4.56
N VAL A 523 0.09 -21.54 4.08
CA VAL A 523 -1.26 -20.97 4.05
C VAL A 523 -1.73 -20.63 5.46
N SER A 524 -1.60 -21.58 6.42
CA SER A 524 -1.99 -21.34 7.81
C SER A 524 -1.18 -20.20 8.46
N GLN A 525 0.13 -20.14 8.17
CA GLN A 525 0.98 -19.06 8.64
C GLN A 525 0.52 -17.69 8.11
N ASN A 526 0.17 -17.61 6.83
CA ASN A 526 -0.32 -16.39 6.21
C ASN A 526 -1.66 -15.96 6.83
N GLU A 527 -2.60 -16.89 6.94
CA GLU A 527 -3.98 -16.65 7.39
C GLU A 527 -4.07 -16.25 8.88
N TYR A 528 -3.26 -16.89 9.74
CA TYR A 528 -3.42 -16.73 11.19
C TYR A 528 -2.33 -15.90 11.87
N VAL A 529 -1.18 -15.72 11.23
CA VAL A 529 -0.02 -15.01 11.84
C VAL A 529 0.38 -13.78 11.05
N TYR A 530 0.56 -13.93 9.72
CA TYR A 530 1.20 -12.87 8.94
C TYR A 530 0.24 -11.75 8.56
N PHE A 531 -0.94 -12.06 8.06
CA PHE A 531 -1.93 -11.06 7.64
C PHE A 531 -3.38 -11.53 7.91
N PRO A 532 -3.73 -11.69 9.22
CA PRO A 532 -5.04 -12.19 9.61
C PRO A 532 -6.17 -11.24 9.17
N LEU A 533 -7.22 -11.83 8.60
CA LEU A 533 -8.44 -11.15 8.25
C LEU A 533 -9.28 -10.83 9.50
N GLY A 534 -10.16 -9.83 9.42
CA GLY A 534 -11.24 -9.67 10.37
C GLY A 534 -12.34 -10.73 10.19
N THR A 535 -13.19 -10.90 11.19
CA THR A 535 -14.36 -11.80 11.12
C THR A 535 -15.65 -11.08 10.74
N ASN A 536 -15.61 -9.76 10.55
CA ASN A 536 -16.74 -8.93 10.14
C ASN A 536 -16.85 -8.87 8.61
N GLN A 537 -18.09 -8.76 8.13
CA GLN A 537 -18.38 -8.46 6.73
C GLN A 537 -18.50 -6.94 6.47
N HIS A 538 -18.90 -6.19 7.50
CA HIS A 538 -19.22 -4.78 7.35
C HIS A 538 -17.97 -3.89 7.47
N SER A 539 -17.47 -3.44 6.33
CA SER A 539 -16.41 -2.45 6.19
C SER A 539 -16.50 -1.81 4.81
N GLY A 540 -16.93 -0.57 4.74
CA GLY A 540 -17.13 0.13 3.48
C GLY A 540 -17.36 1.62 3.67
N GLY A 541 -17.80 2.29 2.62
CA GLY A 541 -18.09 3.71 2.65
C GLY A 541 -18.65 4.22 1.32
N ALA A 542 -19.27 5.39 1.34
CA ALA A 542 -19.78 6.09 0.16
C ALA A 542 -19.07 7.43 0.00
N ALA A 543 -18.83 7.83 -1.24
CA ALA A 543 -18.32 9.15 -1.61
C ALA A 543 -19.29 9.86 -2.53
N LEU A 544 -19.47 11.17 -2.33
CA LEU A 544 -20.25 12.06 -3.17
C LEU A 544 -19.48 13.36 -3.38
N GLY A 545 -18.93 13.54 -4.57
CA GLY A 545 -18.07 14.68 -4.85
C GLY A 545 -16.89 14.73 -3.88
N ASN A 546 -16.82 15.77 -3.07
CA ASN A 546 -15.74 15.99 -2.14
C ASN A 546 -15.99 15.45 -0.71
N TYR A 547 -17.11 14.78 -0.47
CA TYR A 547 -17.53 14.32 0.85
C TYR A 547 -17.63 12.80 0.89
N ALA A 548 -17.38 12.21 2.05
CA ALA A 548 -17.46 10.77 2.21
C ALA A 548 -17.93 10.36 3.60
N THR A 549 -18.52 9.17 3.65
CA THR A 549 -18.70 8.44 4.91
C THR A 549 -18.04 7.08 4.82
N ALA A 550 -17.57 6.56 5.94
CA ALA A 550 -17.03 5.22 6.06
C ALA A 550 -17.58 4.54 7.32
N SER A 551 -17.64 3.22 7.31
CA SER A 551 -18.17 2.44 8.43
C SER A 551 -17.40 1.14 8.63
N LEU A 552 -17.37 0.66 9.89
CA LEU A 552 -16.69 -0.55 10.30
C LEU A 552 -17.45 -1.18 11.49
N VAL A 553 -17.60 -2.50 11.46
CA VAL A 553 -17.93 -3.30 12.64
C VAL A 553 -16.63 -3.90 13.18
N LEU A 554 -16.28 -3.57 14.41
CA LEU A 554 -15.11 -4.14 15.10
C LEU A 554 -15.31 -5.63 15.34
N SER A 555 -14.28 -6.42 15.10
CA SER A 555 -14.34 -7.89 15.17
C SER A 555 -13.05 -8.49 15.70
N ASP A 556 -13.12 -9.75 16.11
CA ASP A 556 -11.94 -10.60 16.28
C ASP A 556 -11.24 -10.83 14.94
N ASP A 557 -10.03 -11.35 14.96
CA ASP A 557 -9.34 -11.86 13.79
C ASP A 557 -9.67 -13.34 13.50
N ALA A 558 -9.29 -13.81 12.33
CA ALA A 558 -9.52 -15.17 11.89
C ALA A 558 -8.92 -16.22 12.85
N ALA A 559 -7.73 -15.94 13.42
CA ALA A 559 -7.09 -16.85 14.37
C ALA A 559 -7.93 -17.05 15.63
N ARG A 560 -8.56 -15.98 16.16
CA ARG A 560 -9.44 -16.10 17.33
C ARG A 560 -10.65 -16.98 17.04
N LEU A 561 -11.27 -16.79 15.89
CA LEU A 561 -12.44 -17.58 15.50
C LEU A 561 -12.05 -19.05 15.28
N ALA A 562 -10.92 -19.32 14.63
CA ALA A 562 -10.40 -20.68 14.40
C ALA A 562 -10.04 -21.36 15.72
N ALA A 563 -9.42 -20.67 16.67
CA ALA A 563 -9.13 -21.20 18.01
C ALA A 563 -10.42 -21.56 18.80
N GLN A 564 -11.44 -20.71 18.73
CA GLN A 564 -12.76 -21.03 19.35
C GLN A 564 -13.44 -22.27 18.76
N ARG A 565 -13.15 -22.59 17.50
CA ARG A 565 -13.64 -23.79 16.80
C ARG A 565 -12.77 -25.02 17.01
N GLY A 566 -11.67 -24.92 17.76
CA GLY A 566 -10.71 -25.98 17.96
C GLY A 566 -9.91 -26.35 16.69
N GLN A 567 -9.76 -25.41 15.77
CA GLN A 567 -9.07 -25.61 14.49
C GLN A 567 -7.57 -25.25 14.56
N LEU A 568 -7.13 -24.65 15.66
CA LEU A 568 -5.73 -24.29 15.87
C LEU A 568 -5.10 -25.16 16.98
N PRO A 569 -3.79 -25.36 16.93
CA PRO A 569 -3.06 -26.06 17.99
C PRO A 569 -3.30 -25.43 19.35
N PRO A 570 -3.29 -26.21 20.46
CA PRO A 570 -3.59 -25.70 21.80
C PRO A 570 -2.60 -24.67 22.34
N ASP A 571 -1.37 -24.64 21.83
CA ASP A 571 -0.31 -23.69 22.18
C ASP A 571 -0.32 -22.45 21.29
N PHE A 572 -1.19 -22.40 20.28
CA PHE A 572 -1.34 -21.21 19.45
C PHE A 572 -2.03 -20.09 20.22
N VAL A 573 -1.39 -18.94 20.34
CA VAL A 573 -1.92 -17.79 21.06
C VAL A 573 -2.81 -16.94 20.15
N SER A 574 -4.08 -16.76 20.54
CA SER A 574 -5.02 -15.88 19.85
C SER A 574 -5.68 -14.91 20.82
N TYR A 575 -5.96 -13.69 20.37
CA TYR A 575 -6.52 -12.63 21.20
C TYR A 575 -7.92 -12.24 20.76
N ALA A 576 -8.82 -12.00 21.71
CA ALA A 576 -10.12 -11.40 21.43
C ALA A 576 -9.97 -9.87 21.34
N ASN A 577 -10.77 -9.22 20.49
CA ASN A 577 -10.77 -7.77 20.31
C ASN A 577 -12.01 -7.12 20.95
N ALA A 578 -12.02 -5.78 21.02
CA ALA A 578 -13.20 -5.03 21.42
C ALA A 578 -14.30 -5.15 20.36
N GLN A 579 -15.55 -5.06 20.79
CA GLN A 579 -16.74 -5.06 19.94
C GLN A 579 -17.28 -3.64 19.77
N GLY A 580 -18.09 -3.42 18.73
CA GLY A 580 -18.83 -2.19 18.45
C GLY A 580 -18.89 -1.83 16.98
N SER A 581 -19.61 -0.74 16.70
CA SER A 581 -19.72 -0.16 15.35
C SER A 581 -19.12 1.23 15.36
N ARG A 582 -18.49 1.62 14.24
CA ARG A 582 -17.89 2.95 14.10
C ARG A 582 -18.12 3.51 12.70
N SER A 583 -18.46 4.80 12.65
CA SER A 583 -18.58 5.58 11.42
C SER A 583 -17.67 6.79 11.44
N TRP A 584 -17.19 7.15 10.27
CA TRP A 584 -16.47 8.40 9.99
C TRP A 584 -17.24 9.19 8.95
N PHE A 585 -17.37 10.50 9.16
CA PHE A 585 -18.04 11.42 8.26
C PHE A 585 -17.08 12.57 7.97
N MET A 586 -16.71 12.74 6.71
CA MET A 586 -15.62 13.60 6.25
C MET A 586 -16.21 14.82 5.54
N PHE A 587 -16.01 15.99 6.14
CA PHE A 587 -16.50 17.29 5.69
C PHE A 587 -15.32 18.21 5.28
N ASP A 588 -15.55 19.51 5.20
CA ASP A 588 -14.50 20.44 4.77
C ASP A 588 -13.45 20.68 5.87
N ASP A 589 -13.89 21.07 7.07
CA ASP A 589 -13.01 21.46 8.17
C ASP A 589 -13.00 20.45 9.32
N GLU A 590 -13.85 19.41 9.26
CA GLU A 590 -14.00 18.43 10.32
C GLU A 590 -14.17 17.00 9.83
N ILE A 591 -13.65 16.09 10.65
CA ILE A 591 -13.91 14.67 10.53
C ILE A 591 -14.67 14.23 11.77
N VAL A 592 -15.91 13.80 11.59
CA VAL A 592 -16.78 13.35 12.66
C VAL A 592 -16.68 11.85 12.82
N VAL A 593 -16.56 11.37 14.06
CA VAL A 593 -16.50 9.96 14.40
C VAL A 593 -17.61 9.61 15.37
N LEU A 594 -18.45 8.68 15.00
CA LEU A 594 -19.45 8.06 15.88
C LEU A 594 -19.04 6.62 16.17
N SER A 595 -19.18 6.23 17.42
CA SER A 595 -18.96 4.85 17.85
C SER A 595 -20.09 4.42 18.76
N ALA A 596 -20.58 3.20 18.63
CA ALA A 596 -21.64 2.64 19.46
C ALA A 596 -21.36 1.19 19.85
N GLY A 597 -21.73 0.82 21.06
CA GLY A 597 -21.53 -0.53 21.58
C GLY A 597 -20.05 -0.89 21.75
N ILE A 598 -19.18 0.09 22.01
CA ILE A 598 -17.76 -0.14 22.22
C ILE A 598 -17.53 -0.74 23.60
N GLY A 599 -17.00 -1.94 23.65
CA GLY A 599 -16.72 -2.60 24.93
C GLY A 599 -16.20 -4.03 24.78
N ASP A 600 -15.96 -4.63 25.95
CA ASP A 600 -15.61 -6.05 26.10
C ASP A 600 -16.27 -6.57 27.38
N ARG A 601 -16.66 -7.83 27.40
CA ARG A 601 -17.39 -8.41 28.53
C ARG A 601 -16.54 -8.56 29.78
N THR A 602 -15.26 -8.75 29.62
CA THR A 602 -14.34 -9.16 30.70
C THR A 602 -13.20 -8.18 30.93
N ARG A 603 -12.91 -7.31 29.95
CA ARG A 603 -11.80 -6.37 30.01
C ARG A 603 -12.28 -4.94 29.80
N ALA A 604 -11.58 -3.99 30.39
CA ALA A 604 -11.75 -2.59 30.05
C ALA A 604 -11.26 -2.36 28.59
N VAL A 605 -11.82 -1.35 27.93
CA VAL A 605 -11.46 -0.99 26.54
C VAL A 605 -11.06 0.48 26.50
N THR A 606 -9.88 0.76 26.00
CA THR A 606 -9.42 2.13 25.73
C THR A 606 -9.82 2.52 24.31
N SER A 607 -10.57 3.60 24.15
CA SER A 607 -10.90 4.22 22.86
C SER A 607 -10.05 5.49 22.70
N THR A 608 -9.14 5.47 21.76
CA THR A 608 -8.23 6.59 21.49
C THR A 608 -8.81 7.49 20.39
N VAL A 609 -8.98 8.77 20.71
CA VAL A 609 -9.39 9.79 19.74
C VAL A 609 -8.23 10.16 18.82
N ASP A 610 -7.10 10.52 19.42
CA ASP A 610 -5.86 10.83 18.68
C ASP A 610 -4.62 10.57 19.56
N ALA A 611 -3.49 10.34 18.91
CA ALA A 611 -2.16 10.31 19.52
C ALA A 611 -1.16 10.97 18.57
N ARG A 612 -0.32 11.86 19.08
CA ARG A 612 0.62 12.64 18.28
C ARG A 612 1.98 12.67 18.93
N ILE A 613 3.03 12.60 18.12
CA ILE A 613 4.40 12.72 18.59
C ILE A 613 4.97 14.12 18.32
N ALA A 614 5.89 14.53 19.16
CA ALA A 614 6.68 15.75 19.01
C ALA A 614 8.11 15.51 19.50
N ALA A 615 9.07 16.29 19.04
CA ALA A 615 10.43 16.24 19.56
C ALA A 615 10.44 16.63 21.07
N THR A 616 11.40 16.08 21.83
CA THR A 616 11.49 16.37 23.27
C THR A 616 11.75 17.85 23.59
N GLY A 617 12.34 18.58 22.66
CA GLY A 617 12.57 20.02 22.76
C GLY A 617 11.43 20.92 22.27
N ASP A 618 10.35 20.35 21.72
CA ASP A 618 9.23 21.12 21.21
C ASP A 618 8.37 21.67 22.34
N ARG A 619 7.81 22.86 22.10
CA ARG A 619 6.87 23.50 23.02
C ARG A 619 5.45 23.03 22.70
N VAL A 620 5.07 21.93 23.33
CA VAL A 620 3.74 21.34 23.17
C VAL A 620 2.85 21.81 24.31
N SER A 621 1.63 22.22 23.99
CA SER A 621 0.60 22.59 24.97
C SER A 621 -0.73 21.90 24.65
N VAL A 622 -1.48 21.65 25.73
CA VAL A 622 -2.86 21.16 25.66
C VAL A 622 -3.73 22.08 26.49
N GLN A 623 -4.88 22.47 25.94
CA GLN A 623 -5.89 23.26 26.65
C GLN A 623 -7.28 22.80 26.21
N GLY A 624 -8.29 23.14 26.99
CA GLY A 624 -9.66 22.70 26.68
C GLY A 624 -10.69 23.14 27.71
N GLY A 625 -11.90 22.60 27.59
CA GLY A 625 -13.02 22.80 28.48
C GLY A 625 -13.73 21.49 28.85
N ALA A 626 -14.07 21.32 30.10
CA ALA A 626 -14.81 20.19 30.66
C ALA A 626 -15.82 20.68 31.67
N ARG A 627 -16.68 19.78 32.17
CA ARG A 627 -17.70 20.10 33.20
C ARG A 627 -17.08 20.76 34.43
N GLY A 628 -15.85 20.37 34.80
CA GLY A 628 -15.12 20.87 35.95
C GLY A 628 -14.32 22.15 35.72
N GLY A 629 -14.33 22.73 34.52
CA GLY A 629 -13.55 23.93 34.15
C GLY A 629 -12.52 23.69 33.06
N ALA A 630 -11.37 24.37 33.17
CA ALA A 630 -10.29 24.27 32.17
C ALA A 630 -9.63 22.87 32.14
N VAL A 631 -9.21 22.45 30.96
CA VAL A 631 -8.56 21.16 30.69
C VAL A 631 -7.07 21.35 30.50
N GLY A 632 -6.28 20.51 31.14
CA GLY A 632 -4.87 20.28 30.92
C GLY A 632 -4.58 18.78 30.80
N VAL A 633 -3.37 18.36 31.15
CA VAL A 633 -3.01 16.93 31.27
C VAL A 633 -3.71 16.30 32.49
N GLY A 634 -4.29 15.11 32.30
CA GLY A 634 -4.99 14.33 33.31
C GLY A 634 -6.35 13.81 32.90
N ALA A 635 -7.06 13.20 33.87
CA ALA A 635 -8.42 12.72 33.66
C ALA A 635 -9.44 13.87 33.89
N HIS A 636 -10.43 13.94 32.99
CA HIS A 636 -11.47 14.98 33.00
C HIS A 636 -12.86 14.36 32.90
N GLN A 637 -13.77 14.80 33.75
CA GLN A 637 -15.16 14.42 33.64
C GLN A 637 -15.93 15.34 32.72
N GLY A 638 -16.68 14.75 31.80
CA GLY A 638 -17.48 15.49 30.82
C GLY A 638 -16.67 16.44 30.00
N LEU A 639 -15.58 15.97 29.38
CA LEU A 639 -14.75 16.73 28.43
C LEU A 639 -15.63 17.17 27.26
N ASP A 640 -15.62 18.46 26.96
CA ASP A 640 -16.35 19.08 25.87
C ASP A 640 -15.44 19.32 24.66
N TRP A 641 -14.23 19.85 24.90
CA TRP A 641 -13.24 20.07 23.87
C TRP A 641 -11.82 20.04 24.42
N ALA A 642 -10.87 19.69 23.56
CA ALA A 642 -9.45 19.78 23.81
C ALA A 642 -8.75 20.33 22.55
N HIS A 643 -7.59 20.95 22.73
CA HIS A 643 -6.77 21.49 21.66
C HIS A 643 -5.31 21.17 21.93
N TRP A 644 -4.68 20.49 20.99
CA TRP A 644 -3.26 20.22 20.98
C TRP A 644 -2.56 21.22 20.07
N HIS A 645 -1.46 21.79 20.54
CA HIS A 645 -0.65 22.76 19.78
C HIS A 645 0.84 22.55 20.03
N ASN A 646 1.60 22.36 18.96
CA ASN A 646 3.05 22.40 18.95
C ASN A 646 3.52 23.80 18.46
N ALA A 647 3.86 24.67 19.38
CA ALA A 647 4.26 26.04 19.07
C ALA A 647 5.63 26.11 18.36
N THR A 648 6.42 25.06 18.37
CA THR A 648 7.70 25.00 17.65
C THR A 648 7.49 24.81 16.16
N THR A 649 6.54 23.96 15.76
CA THR A 649 6.24 23.63 14.35
C THR A 649 5.03 24.37 13.79
N GLY A 650 4.20 24.97 14.66
CA GLY A 650 2.92 25.58 14.30
C GLY A 650 1.79 24.57 14.09
N ALA A 651 2.05 23.28 14.25
CA ALA A 651 1.04 22.24 14.09
C ALA A 651 0.02 22.27 15.23
N GLN A 652 -1.27 22.21 14.89
CA GLN A 652 -2.35 22.22 15.88
C GLN A 652 -3.55 21.42 15.41
N VAL A 653 -4.29 20.84 16.36
CA VAL A 653 -5.52 20.08 16.12
C VAL A 653 -6.50 20.33 17.26
N GLY A 654 -7.74 20.64 16.88
CA GLY A 654 -8.86 20.68 17.79
C GLY A 654 -9.60 19.35 17.88
N TYR A 655 -10.08 19.04 19.05
CA TYR A 655 -10.90 17.87 19.35
C TYR A 655 -12.16 18.33 20.06
N ARG A 656 -13.32 17.97 19.52
CA ARG A 656 -14.57 18.32 20.13
C ARG A 656 -15.44 17.10 20.35
N TYR A 657 -15.90 16.90 21.58
CA TYR A 657 -16.91 15.90 21.86
C TYR A 657 -18.31 16.47 21.56
N LEU A 658 -19.09 15.71 20.80
CA LEU A 658 -20.47 16.08 20.43
C LEU A 658 -21.46 15.73 21.55
N SER A 659 -20.99 14.94 22.52
CA SER A 659 -21.61 14.65 23.78
C SER A 659 -20.52 14.62 24.85
N PRO A 660 -20.60 15.42 25.92
CA PRO A 660 -19.56 15.47 26.94
C PRO A 660 -19.24 14.07 27.48
N THR A 661 -17.97 13.72 27.49
CA THR A 661 -17.48 12.35 27.73
C THR A 661 -16.33 12.38 28.73
N ASP A 662 -16.28 11.42 29.65
CA ASP A 662 -15.14 11.27 30.54
C ASP A 662 -13.93 10.79 29.71
N ALA A 663 -12.85 11.55 29.76
CA ALA A 663 -11.67 11.31 28.94
C ALA A 663 -10.38 11.65 29.69
N GLU A 664 -9.30 11.03 29.24
CA GLU A 664 -7.95 11.30 29.72
C GLU A 664 -7.14 12.00 28.62
N VAL A 665 -6.47 13.08 29.02
CA VAL A 665 -5.48 13.80 28.22
C VAL A 665 -4.11 13.47 28.77
N SER A 666 -3.25 12.90 27.95
CA SER A 666 -1.87 12.57 28.31
C SER A 666 -0.88 13.33 27.45
N LEU A 667 0.18 13.80 28.08
CA LEU A 667 1.38 14.32 27.42
C LEU A 667 2.58 13.80 28.19
N ALA A 668 3.25 12.80 27.65
CA ALA A 668 4.33 12.10 28.34
C ALA A 668 5.52 11.88 27.43
N THR A 669 6.73 11.92 27.98
CA THR A 669 7.92 11.47 27.28
C THR A 669 7.92 9.95 27.23
N ARG A 670 8.06 9.39 26.02
CA ARG A 670 8.14 7.96 25.76
C ARG A 670 9.44 7.63 25.02
N SER A 671 10.00 6.49 25.35
CA SER A 671 11.25 6.01 24.74
C SER A 671 11.12 4.54 24.34
N GLY A 672 11.86 4.15 23.32
CA GLY A 672 12.01 2.79 22.83
C GLY A 672 13.14 2.73 21.83
N THR A 673 13.20 1.66 21.06
CA THR A 673 14.21 1.45 20.02
C THR A 673 13.57 0.97 18.71
N HIS A 674 14.22 1.20 17.57
CA HIS A 674 13.73 0.67 16.29
C HIS A 674 13.63 -0.86 16.29
N ARG A 675 14.39 -1.54 17.17
CA ARG A 675 14.32 -3.00 17.34
C ARG A 675 13.00 -3.46 17.97
N ASP A 676 12.31 -2.61 18.73
CA ASP A 676 11.02 -2.93 19.36
C ASP A 676 9.90 -3.13 18.34
N VAL A 677 10.09 -2.65 17.12
CA VAL A 677 9.11 -2.77 16.02
C VAL A 677 9.62 -3.60 14.85
N ARG A 678 10.95 -3.87 14.81
CA ARG A 678 11.58 -4.69 13.75
C ARG A 678 12.87 -5.34 14.25
N THR A 679 12.92 -6.66 14.30
CA THR A 679 14.05 -7.43 14.87
C THR A 679 15.39 -7.14 14.19
N GLY A 680 15.38 -6.93 12.86
CA GLY A 680 16.58 -6.65 12.07
C GLY A 680 17.10 -5.21 12.15
N SER A 681 16.40 -4.32 12.89
CA SER A 681 16.84 -2.94 13.07
C SER A 681 17.93 -2.81 14.12
N ALA A 682 18.74 -1.76 14.01
CA ALA A 682 19.62 -1.35 15.09
C ALA A 682 18.83 -0.98 16.34
N ALA A 683 19.43 -1.13 17.52
CA ALA A 683 18.85 -0.66 18.79
C ALA A 683 19.03 0.86 18.94
N THR A 684 18.69 1.61 17.88
CA THR A 684 18.71 3.08 17.88
C THR A 684 17.62 3.59 18.80
N ALA A 685 18.00 4.35 19.81
CA ALA A 685 17.08 4.91 20.78
C ALA A 685 16.21 6.00 20.13
N VAL A 686 14.93 5.96 20.42
CA VAL A 686 13.93 6.97 20.03
C VAL A 686 13.31 7.50 21.31
N THR A 687 13.28 8.82 21.46
CA THR A 687 12.60 9.49 22.57
C THR A 687 11.79 10.66 22.04
N LYS A 688 10.49 10.69 22.32
CA LYS A 688 9.54 11.73 21.88
C LYS A 688 8.61 12.14 23.02
N GLN A 689 8.05 13.34 22.91
CA GLN A 689 6.81 13.68 23.62
C GLN A 689 5.65 13.00 22.85
N VAL A 690 4.79 12.32 23.58
CA VAL A 690 3.59 11.66 23.02
C VAL A 690 2.37 12.28 23.71
N PHE A 691 1.55 12.95 22.93
CA PHE A 691 0.19 13.34 23.31
C PHE A 691 -0.74 12.17 23.03
N SER A 692 -1.71 11.95 23.91
CA SER A 692 -2.85 11.08 23.62
C SER A 692 -4.12 11.63 24.28
N LEU A 693 -5.25 11.42 23.59
CA LEU A 693 -6.59 11.73 24.06
C LEU A 693 -7.46 10.49 23.89
N GLY A 694 -8.09 10.02 24.96
CA GLY A 694 -8.93 8.82 24.89
C GLY A 694 -9.86 8.67 26.08
N SER A 695 -10.73 7.66 26.02
CA SER A 695 -11.71 7.30 27.03
C SER A 695 -11.62 5.82 27.33
N VAL A 696 -11.93 5.44 28.57
CA VAL A 696 -11.93 4.04 29.00
C VAL A 696 -13.35 3.58 29.25
N THR A 697 -13.77 2.52 28.54
CA THR A 697 -14.99 1.78 28.85
C THR A 697 -14.67 0.67 29.86
N PRO A 698 -15.27 0.63 31.07
CA PRO A 698 -15.01 -0.44 32.02
C PRO A 698 -15.43 -1.83 31.52
N ALA A 699 -14.82 -2.88 32.08
CA ALA A 699 -15.18 -4.27 31.78
C ALA A 699 -16.69 -4.52 31.99
N GLY A 700 -17.29 -5.26 31.07
CA GLY A 700 -18.72 -5.57 31.07
C GLY A 700 -19.65 -4.41 30.72
N ARG A 701 -19.11 -3.26 30.38
CA ARG A 701 -19.86 -2.10 29.86
C ARG A 701 -19.67 -1.90 28.39
N PHE A 702 -20.67 -1.27 27.77
CA PHE A 702 -20.64 -0.91 26.35
C PHE A 702 -21.01 0.56 26.23
N ALA A 703 -20.12 1.34 25.61
CA ALA A 703 -20.25 2.80 25.52
C ALA A 703 -20.52 3.26 24.08
N SER A 704 -21.09 4.45 23.97
CA SER A 704 -21.19 5.17 22.70
C SER A 704 -20.42 6.48 22.81
N TYR A 705 -19.66 6.81 21.79
CA TYR A 705 -18.86 8.03 21.72
C TYR A 705 -19.18 8.82 20.46
N ALA A 706 -19.08 10.14 20.55
CA ALA A 706 -19.26 11.04 19.42
C ALA A 706 -18.27 12.20 19.54
N TRP A 707 -17.36 12.31 18.62
CA TRP A 707 -16.38 13.40 18.57
C TRP A 707 -16.09 13.85 17.14
N MET A 708 -15.45 15.00 17.01
CA MET A 708 -14.89 15.46 15.73
C MET A 708 -13.46 15.95 15.91
N LEU A 709 -12.66 15.73 14.88
CA LEU A 709 -11.33 16.27 14.67
C LEU A 709 -11.47 17.55 13.86
N LEU A 710 -10.73 18.59 14.26
CA LEU A 710 -10.68 19.90 13.63
C LEU A 710 -9.23 20.20 13.24
N PRO A 711 -8.77 19.72 12.06
CA PRO A 711 -7.40 19.92 11.62
C PRO A 711 -7.04 21.40 11.47
N GLY A 712 -5.93 21.83 12.04
CA GLY A 712 -5.45 23.22 11.94
C GLY A 712 -6.25 24.25 12.73
N ALA A 713 -7.37 23.88 13.37
CA ALA A 713 -8.20 24.82 14.14
C ALA A 713 -7.50 25.32 15.38
N SER A 714 -7.62 26.60 15.66
CA SER A 714 -7.19 27.20 16.92
C SER A 714 -8.07 26.77 18.10
N ALA A 715 -7.61 26.99 19.31
CA ALA A 715 -8.39 26.70 20.51
C ALA A 715 -9.74 27.42 20.55
N ALA A 716 -9.78 28.69 20.11
CA ALA A 716 -11.03 29.47 20.04
C ALA A 716 -12.01 28.89 19.00
N GLN A 717 -11.52 28.50 17.83
CA GLN A 717 -12.33 27.83 16.82
C GLN A 717 -12.84 26.48 17.32
N THR A 718 -11.99 25.68 17.97
CA THR A 718 -12.34 24.39 18.55
C THR A 718 -13.46 24.54 19.61
N ALA A 719 -13.33 25.50 20.51
CA ALA A 719 -14.33 25.77 21.56
C ALA A 719 -15.68 26.24 20.97
N ALA A 720 -15.66 26.99 19.86
CA ALA A 720 -16.85 27.53 19.22
C ALA A 720 -17.54 26.55 18.24
N ALA A 721 -16.84 25.53 17.72
CA ALA A 721 -17.33 24.65 16.65
C ALA A 721 -18.61 23.87 17.04
N ARG A 722 -19.68 24.03 16.26
CA ARG A 722 -20.97 23.39 16.45
C ARG A 722 -21.67 23.07 15.10
N PRO A 723 -20.93 22.64 14.05
CA PRO A 723 -21.56 22.48 12.74
C PRO A 723 -22.42 21.21 12.64
N ILE A 724 -22.29 20.27 13.58
CA ILE A 724 -22.80 18.90 13.47
C ILE A 724 -23.95 18.64 14.45
N GLU A 725 -25.03 18.08 13.90
CA GLU A 725 -26.09 17.42 14.62
C GLU A 725 -25.91 15.91 14.54
N VAL A 726 -25.77 15.24 15.69
CA VAL A 726 -25.81 13.78 15.76
C VAL A 726 -27.27 13.34 15.72
N VAL A 727 -27.72 12.81 14.60
CA VAL A 727 -29.09 12.35 14.41
C VAL A 727 -29.33 11.03 15.12
N THR A 728 -28.41 10.09 15.02
CA THR A 728 -28.44 8.82 15.74
C THR A 728 -27.05 8.26 15.91
N ASN A 729 -26.80 7.62 17.02
CA ASN A 729 -25.56 6.90 17.31
C ASN A 729 -25.88 5.58 18.04
N SER A 730 -26.13 4.54 17.26
CA SER A 730 -26.46 3.21 17.78
C SER A 730 -25.70 2.12 17.02
N THR A 731 -25.73 0.90 17.50
CA THR A 731 -25.09 -0.25 16.85
C THR A 731 -25.78 -0.66 15.54
N VAL A 732 -26.97 -0.16 15.26
CA VAL A 732 -27.73 -0.49 14.04
C VAL A 732 -27.76 0.64 13.03
N ALA A 733 -27.57 1.89 13.48
CA ALA A 733 -27.49 3.05 12.58
C ALA A 733 -26.69 4.18 13.22
N GLN A 734 -25.88 4.87 12.43
CA GLN A 734 -25.16 6.08 12.80
C GLN A 734 -25.36 7.13 11.73
N ALA A 735 -25.73 8.34 12.13
CA ALA A 735 -26.00 9.42 11.20
C ALA A 735 -25.72 10.78 11.80
N VAL A 736 -25.24 11.66 10.93
CA VAL A 736 -24.99 13.08 11.26
C VAL A 736 -25.58 13.98 10.18
N ARG A 737 -25.88 15.22 10.56
CA ARG A 737 -26.23 16.31 9.65
C ARG A 737 -25.27 17.46 9.87
N HIS A 738 -24.70 17.96 8.78
CA HIS A 738 -23.97 19.21 8.75
C HIS A 738 -24.89 20.31 8.18
N THR A 739 -25.42 21.15 9.05
CA THR A 739 -26.48 22.10 8.69
C THR A 739 -25.99 23.19 7.72
N GLY A 740 -24.76 23.65 7.90
CA GLY A 740 -24.14 24.68 7.05
C GLY A 740 -23.85 24.23 5.61
N LEU A 741 -23.59 22.92 5.40
CA LEU A 741 -23.29 22.35 4.08
C LEU A 741 -24.50 21.66 3.42
N GLY A 742 -25.63 21.54 4.11
CA GLY A 742 -26.78 20.78 3.60
C GLY A 742 -26.51 19.26 3.45
N LEU A 743 -25.55 18.74 4.17
CA LEU A 743 -25.15 17.34 4.09
C LEU A 743 -25.78 16.49 5.20
N THR A 744 -26.31 15.33 4.81
CA THR A 744 -26.75 14.28 5.73
C THR A 744 -26.03 13.00 5.35
N MET A 745 -25.36 12.36 6.29
CA MET A 745 -24.61 11.12 6.08
C MET A 745 -25.08 10.05 7.05
N ILE A 746 -25.29 8.83 6.53
CA ILE A 746 -25.89 7.71 7.26
C ILE A 746 -25.10 6.44 6.98
N ASN A 747 -24.83 5.66 8.03
CA ASN A 747 -24.41 4.27 7.91
C ASN A 747 -25.41 3.39 8.67
N THR A 748 -25.95 2.37 8.00
CA THR A 748 -26.78 1.31 8.60
C THR A 748 -26.03 0.00 8.59
N TYR A 749 -26.16 -0.78 9.67
CA TYR A 749 -25.28 -1.93 9.94
C TYR A 749 -25.95 -3.30 9.75
N ASP A 750 -27.24 -3.34 9.47
CA ASP A 750 -27.99 -4.58 9.25
C ASP A 750 -28.90 -4.51 8.01
N GLY A 751 -29.47 -5.64 7.62
CA GLY A 751 -30.35 -5.75 6.45
C GLY A 751 -31.77 -5.22 6.66
N ARG A 752 -32.09 -4.60 7.80
CA ARG A 752 -33.42 -4.10 8.13
C ARG A 752 -33.68 -2.73 7.51
N SER A 753 -34.88 -2.24 7.75
CA SER A 753 -35.28 -0.88 7.34
C SER A 753 -35.19 0.06 8.53
N HIS A 754 -34.41 1.14 8.38
CA HIS A 754 -34.21 2.16 9.40
C HIS A 754 -34.76 3.50 8.93
N GLN A 755 -35.51 4.18 9.80
CA GLN A 755 -35.93 5.56 9.59
C GLN A 755 -34.91 6.47 10.29
N VAL A 756 -34.15 7.23 9.51
CA VAL A 756 -33.03 8.04 10.01
C VAL A 756 -32.97 9.35 9.25
N ALA A 757 -32.92 10.48 9.97
CA ALA A 757 -32.73 11.82 9.39
C ALA A 757 -33.77 12.23 8.33
N GLY A 758 -35.01 11.71 8.39
CA GLY A 758 -36.04 11.94 7.37
C GLY A 758 -35.93 11.02 6.14
N LEU A 759 -34.99 10.08 6.16
CA LEU A 759 -34.85 9.07 5.12
C LEU A 759 -35.20 7.69 5.67
N ARG A 760 -35.69 6.82 4.78
CA ARG A 760 -35.80 5.39 5.08
C ARG A 760 -34.76 4.62 4.28
N VAL A 761 -33.84 3.98 4.96
CA VAL A 761 -32.78 3.15 4.37
C VAL A 761 -33.04 1.70 4.67
N LYS A 762 -33.09 0.84 3.65
CA LYS A 762 -33.25 -0.62 3.78
C LYS A 762 -32.01 -1.31 3.24
N GLY A 763 -31.35 -2.07 4.08
CA GLY A 763 -30.07 -2.74 3.82
C GLY A 763 -28.96 -2.20 4.74
N ALA A 764 -27.88 -2.93 4.86
CA ALA A 764 -26.63 -2.38 5.36
C ALA A 764 -26.09 -1.40 4.29
N ALA A 765 -25.95 -0.13 4.63
CA ALA A 765 -25.69 0.91 3.64
C ALA A 765 -24.82 2.04 4.18
N SER A 766 -23.99 2.60 3.32
CA SER A 766 -23.40 3.93 3.48
C SER A 766 -24.09 4.89 2.53
N VAL A 767 -24.61 5.99 3.04
CA VAL A 767 -25.43 6.97 2.29
C VAL A 767 -24.92 8.38 2.54
N VAL A 768 -24.72 9.14 1.47
CA VAL A 768 -24.42 10.58 1.53
C VAL A 768 -25.54 11.30 0.78
N VAL A 769 -26.20 12.24 1.43
CA VAL A 769 -27.24 13.12 0.83
C VAL A 769 -26.76 14.56 0.92
N HIS A 770 -26.71 15.23 -0.22
CA HIS A 770 -26.35 16.64 -0.32
C HIS A 770 -27.53 17.46 -0.86
N ASP A 771 -28.18 18.19 0.01
CA ASP A 771 -29.24 19.13 -0.32
C ASP A 771 -28.63 20.47 -0.78
N GLN A 772 -28.72 20.74 -2.07
CA GLN A 772 -28.20 21.95 -2.71
C GLN A 772 -29.30 23.01 -2.96
N GLY A 773 -30.37 22.96 -2.19
CA GLY A 773 -31.53 23.85 -2.33
C GLY A 773 -32.49 23.40 -3.41
N SER A 774 -32.21 23.59 -4.68
CA SER A 774 -33.07 23.18 -5.80
C SER A 774 -32.92 21.72 -6.19
N SER A 775 -31.81 21.12 -5.92
CA SER A 775 -31.49 19.71 -6.20
C SER A 775 -31.00 18.97 -4.97
N VAL A 776 -31.13 17.66 -5.00
CA VAL A 776 -30.58 16.75 -3.99
C VAL A 776 -29.74 15.69 -4.69
N GLN A 777 -28.49 15.55 -4.28
CA GLN A 777 -27.65 14.46 -4.73
C GLN A 777 -27.60 13.37 -3.67
N VAL A 778 -27.62 12.11 -4.08
CA VAL A 778 -27.59 10.97 -3.19
C VAL A 778 -26.55 9.97 -3.70
N ALA A 779 -25.58 9.61 -2.86
CA ALA A 779 -24.69 8.50 -3.12
C ALA A 779 -25.00 7.35 -2.16
N VAL A 780 -25.00 6.12 -2.66
CA VAL A 780 -25.25 4.91 -1.89
C VAL A 780 -24.20 3.87 -2.21
N SER A 781 -23.68 3.19 -1.19
CA SER A 781 -22.75 2.09 -1.34
C SER A 781 -23.10 0.92 -0.42
N ASP A 782 -22.76 -0.30 -0.86
CA ASP A 782 -22.89 -1.53 -0.07
C ASP A 782 -21.60 -1.80 0.73
N PRO A 783 -21.57 -1.60 2.08
CA PRO A 783 -20.39 -1.83 2.89
C PRO A 783 -20.10 -3.31 3.18
N VAL A 784 -20.99 -4.23 2.81
CA VAL A 784 -20.81 -5.69 2.99
C VAL A 784 -20.50 -6.43 1.69
N PHE A 785 -20.59 -5.78 0.53
CA PHE A 785 -20.24 -6.23 -0.82
C PHE A 785 -21.04 -7.46 -1.32
N ASN A 786 -22.12 -7.82 -0.65
CA ASN A 786 -22.88 -9.03 -0.97
C ASN A 786 -24.39 -8.79 -1.18
N GLN A 787 -24.86 -7.57 -1.07
CA GLN A 787 -26.26 -7.24 -1.28
C GLN A 787 -26.57 -7.06 -2.78
N ARG A 788 -27.78 -7.47 -3.18
CA ARG A 788 -28.25 -7.28 -4.56
C ARG A 788 -28.74 -5.87 -4.79
N SER A 789 -29.39 -5.29 -3.78
CA SER A 789 -29.88 -3.91 -3.85
C SER A 789 -30.04 -3.29 -2.49
N ILE A 790 -29.94 -1.96 -2.47
CA ILE A 790 -30.22 -1.10 -1.32
C ILE A 790 -31.36 -0.17 -1.71
N THR A 791 -32.31 0.06 -0.80
CA THR A 791 -33.39 1.02 -1.04
C THR A 791 -33.22 2.24 -0.16
N VAL A 792 -33.34 3.44 -0.74
CA VAL A 792 -33.39 4.72 -0.02
C VAL A 792 -34.68 5.42 -0.40
N GLU A 793 -35.53 5.72 0.59
CA GLU A 793 -36.73 6.54 0.40
C GLU A 793 -36.51 7.92 1.05
N ILE A 794 -36.87 8.98 0.31
CA ILE A 794 -36.73 10.37 0.72
C ILE A 794 -38.13 10.97 0.75
N ASP A 795 -38.49 11.63 1.85
CA ASP A 795 -39.76 12.34 1.95
C ASP A 795 -39.85 13.50 0.93
N GLY A 796 -40.97 13.62 0.25
CA GLY A 796 -41.17 14.58 -0.80
C GLY A 796 -41.17 13.99 -2.21
N ARG A 797 -41.69 14.77 -3.16
CA ARG A 797 -41.73 14.40 -4.58
C ARG A 797 -40.57 15.07 -5.32
N PHE A 798 -39.66 14.25 -5.82
CA PHE A 798 -38.55 14.71 -6.66
C PHE A 798 -38.70 14.19 -8.08
N ALA A 799 -38.13 14.90 -9.06
CA ALA A 799 -37.92 14.39 -10.41
C ALA A 799 -36.48 13.87 -10.53
N ALA A 800 -36.29 12.82 -11.32
CA ALA A 800 -34.97 12.42 -11.73
C ALA A 800 -34.33 13.51 -12.59
N ALA A 801 -33.12 13.96 -12.24
CA ALA A 801 -32.33 14.91 -13.03
C ALA A 801 -31.05 14.24 -13.60
N GLY A 802 -30.65 13.09 -13.05
CA GLY A 802 -29.58 12.25 -13.52
C GLY A 802 -29.33 11.12 -12.52
N SER A 803 -28.87 9.99 -13.00
CA SER A 803 -28.47 8.87 -12.13
C SER A 803 -27.52 7.94 -12.88
N ASP A 804 -26.73 7.19 -12.12
CA ASP A 804 -26.03 6.02 -12.63
C ASP A 804 -27.06 5.00 -13.14
N ASP A 805 -26.70 4.21 -14.13
CA ASP A 805 -27.56 3.15 -14.72
C ASP A 805 -27.99 2.09 -13.69
N THR A 806 -27.29 2.03 -12.57
CA THR A 806 -27.56 1.14 -11.44
C THR A 806 -28.67 1.66 -10.51
N VAL A 807 -29.13 2.90 -10.67
CA VAL A 807 -30.11 3.54 -9.77
C VAL A 807 -31.42 3.76 -10.48
N SER A 808 -32.47 3.10 -10.00
CA SER A 808 -33.85 3.38 -10.46
C SER A 808 -34.57 4.30 -9.49
N ILE A 809 -35.34 5.25 -10.03
CA ILE A 809 -36.02 6.32 -9.28
C ILE A 809 -37.54 6.22 -9.49
N ASP A 810 -38.28 5.97 -8.40
CA ASP A 810 -39.75 5.95 -8.38
C ASP A 810 -40.27 7.13 -7.53
N ALA A 811 -40.81 8.16 -8.24
CA ALA A 811 -41.32 9.37 -7.62
C ALA A 811 -42.83 9.26 -7.35
N LYS A 812 -43.22 9.14 -6.07
CA LYS A 812 -44.59 9.15 -5.57
C LYS A 812 -44.99 10.54 -5.03
N PRO A 813 -46.28 10.84 -4.81
CA PRO A 813 -46.69 12.16 -4.39
C PRO A 813 -46.02 12.70 -3.14
N ASN A 814 -45.75 11.85 -2.14
CA ASN A 814 -45.20 12.24 -0.84
C ASN A 814 -43.81 11.68 -0.55
N LYS A 815 -43.24 10.86 -1.46
CA LYS A 815 -41.92 10.29 -1.28
C LYS A 815 -41.31 9.86 -2.61
N THR A 816 -40.01 9.90 -2.66
CA THR A 816 -39.23 9.40 -3.79
C THR A 816 -38.39 8.22 -3.32
N ARG A 817 -38.49 7.12 -4.03
CA ARG A 817 -37.75 5.89 -3.74
C ARG A 817 -36.62 5.70 -4.76
N LEU A 818 -35.44 5.51 -4.26
CA LEU A 818 -34.27 5.08 -5.00
C LEU A 818 -34.07 3.57 -4.73
N GLU A 819 -33.99 2.77 -5.78
CA GLU A 819 -33.57 1.38 -5.69
C GLU A 819 -32.23 1.27 -6.40
N VAL A 820 -31.19 0.98 -5.61
CA VAL A 820 -29.81 0.96 -6.05
C VAL A 820 -29.39 -0.49 -6.22
N ASN A 821 -29.05 -0.88 -7.45
CA ASN A 821 -28.48 -2.19 -7.74
C ASN A 821 -27.01 -2.20 -7.34
N THR A 822 -26.70 -2.91 -6.26
CA THR A 822 -25.34 -3.04 -5.71
C THR A 822 -24.71 -4.38 -6.04
N PHE A 823 -25.35 -5.21 -6.85
CA PHE A 823 -24.87 -6.53 -7.18
C PHE A 823 -23.53 -6.47 -7.93
N ARG A 824 -22.50 -7.05 -7.34
CA ARG A 824 -21.14 -7.05 -7.87
C ARG A 824 -20.52 -5.66 -8.07
N SER A 825 -20.94 -4.67 -7.28
CA SER A 825 -20.39 -3.33 -7.35
C SER A 825 -19.11 -3.12 -6.53
N HIS A 826 -18.71 -4.12 -5.74
CA HIS A 826 -17.50 -4.12 -4.91
C HIS A 826 -17.36 -2.85 -4.04
N GLY A 827 -18.49 -2.42 -3.44
CA GLY A 827 -18.52 -1.24 -2.60
C GLY A 827 -18.43 0.10 -3.34
N ALA A 828 -18.63 0.11 -4.66
CA ALA A 828 -18.70 1.36 -5.42
C ALA A 828 -19.85 2.25 -4.93
N SER A 829 -19.66 3.57 -5.05
CA SER A 829 -20.71 4.55 -4.78
C SER A 829 -21.58 4.73 -6.02
N HIS A 830 -22.89 4.60 -5.86
CA HIS A 830 -23.90 4.79 -6.90
C HIS A 830 -24.60 6.13 -6.67
N VAL A 831 -24.64 6.99 -7.67
CA VAL A 831 -25.07 8.38 -7.52
C VAL A 831 -26.39 8.65 -8.28
N ALA A 832 -27.29 9.38 -7.62
CA ALA A 832 -28.47 9.96 -8.24
C ALA A 832 -28.57 11.45 -7.94
N THR A 833 -29.01 12.23 -8.91
CA THR A 833 -29.37 13.65 -8.77
C THR A 833 -30.88 13.81 -8.94
N LEU A 834 -31.50 14.43 -7.97
CA LEU A 834 -32.92 14.65 -7.87
C LEU A 834 -33.23 16.15 -7.91
N GLN A 835 -34.25 16.55 -8.65
CA GLN A 835 -34.78 17.91 -8.71
C GLN A 835 -36.00 18.04 -7.80
N LYS A 836 -36.03 19.00 -6.88
CA LYS A 836 -37.23 19.32 -6.07
C LYS A 836 -38.38 19.81 -6.98
N ARG A 837 -39.59 19.31 -6.71
CA ARG A 837 -40.82 19.71 -7.47
C ARG A 837 -41.80 20.42 -6.58
#